data_581cde172030fa8d551c0a9a3ffeb3cf
#
_entry.id   581cde172030fa8d551c0a9a3ffeb3cf
#
_cell.length_a   1.000
_cell.length_b   1.000
_cell.length_c   1.000
_cell.angle_alpha   90.00
_cell.angle_beta   90.00
_cell.angle_gamma   90.00
#
_symmetry.space_group_name_H-M   'P 1'
#
loop_
_entity.id
_entity.type
_entity.pdbx_description
1 polymer ?
#
loop_
_entity_poly.entity_id
_entity_poly.type
_entity_poly.pdbx_seq_one_letter_code
_entity_poly.pdbx_strand_id
1 'polypeptide(L)'
;MSRDTPIDKQRRSTDVSSDDSRSSQHGGERRVVTALCYDLIGSTSLFNLMDIEDYQDMIAAFQQAARQAITTHSGVVRVEAGDGGVALFPIELGPRDAASAAIRAGVGIVKACQRLARELDRDDLRVRVGVATSVALIRDAQLQNWIHEPVTGAALALATRLEAAAEADSVLVSEETRNLAGRSHAFVPEGTRMLKGFSEPENVWRAIGHRRELDRFHAFGRLDGTFVGRVAELDRIEKAWDAAVGGKGQVLAITGQAGIGKSRLLRQARRMIHAQPARSLFFQCLPGGFRSTLHPLVNSFSQRRSDPADGGRLTVDAVAAQFARHGVEDPEVIGIFSHLLGADGRNEAFSDSSPKAIQKSARQALSKVLSVICGQTPLVIAVEDIHWIDPTSEYLLREAARLVPTLPALLIVTSRENRHASLFDEGEPEHISLGPLDHDETRLAIAARWPNHRQEALPQLLEVSERISGGVPLFIEEICQWAFETAAEDAMSVPANASRNHVSAFEGILNSRLEHLGSARDVARAGAVAGDRFTVSLLRPLLPEASRKSLLHAAETLCESGFLTRVRAHGGIAYGFRHALIQETIYNGLLKTQRRLLHRRLFMAANGNRAIAGWLDAGALAEHAEAAGLPEHAVSSFMRAGMEHASRSAMVEARHHLERALALCETMPNGVSDELHLSVLTVLGPLLTATVGPNSTPARILYEKGVEIARRQPKEDQPKWFPLYWGWWLTGQNFMEMHSRARKVQAMLSGIADREIELQVNHSIWAIEFNVGRQGEAQKAIRAGLALYDDEAAKASRNVFGGHDAKVCGLGQLALSLWLTGQTEESSKALADMVAFVDRIAHMPSKSHSLDTEAVSAFYRNDHARLIEISGRMGDFAKKHELQSLSALAMLFRGWATAHIENLSRGHEIFRAGLALLRELGTVADLPIYLYMHATMLGQARKYQTAIEIATEAIGEANATGHGYWLAELHRRRALLLSCAKVEEPALLPDLRTAIVIAQEQGAVALLHRSQRSAKELGLAGEL
;
A
#
# COMPACT_ATOMS: atom_id res chain seq x y z
N MET A 1 -35.70 -16.39 62.67
CA MET A 1 -37.03 -15.91 63.02
C MET A 1 -37.85 -16.08 61.77
N SER A 2 -38.47 -17.19 61.61
CA SER A 2 -39.84 -17.59 62.02
C SER A 2 -40.88 -16.88 61.20
N ARG A 3 -41.46 -17.68 60.37
CA ARG A 3 -42.84 -18.25 60.40
C ARG A 3 -43.74 -17.51 59.45
N ASP A 4 -44.73 -17.99 58.77
CA ASP A 4 -45.36 -19.31 58.60
C ASP A 4 -46.34 -19.20 57.43
N THR A 5 -46.49 -20.34 56.76
CA THR A 5 -47.68 -20.73 55.96
C THR A 5 -48.90 -20.81 56.86
N PRO A 6 -50.19 -21.03 56.48
CA PRO A 6 -50.66 -22.07 55.59
C PRO A 6 -51.94 -21.81 54.74
N ILE A 7 -52.27 -22.65 53.72
CA ILE A 7 -53.37 -23.66 53.51
C ILE A 7 -54.82 -23.11 53.66
N ASP A 8 -55.71 -23.25 52.69
CA ASP A 8 -56.46 -24.42 52.36
C ASP A 8 -57.65 -24.23 51.37
N LYS A 9 -57.86 -25.25 50.56
CA LYS A 9 -59.03 -25.99 50.13
C LYS A 9 -60.32 -25.42 49.53
N GLN A 10 -60.56 -26.02 48.37
CA GLN A 10 -61.82 -26.75 48.01
C GLN A 10 -63.02 -25.93 47.56
N ARG A 11 -63.77 -26.25 46.53
CA ARG A 11 -64.42 -27.49 46.02
C ARG A 11 -65.09 -27.24 44.65
N ARG A 12 -64.96 -28.20 43.71
CA ARG A 12 -66.01 -28.99 42.99
C ARG A 12 -67.22 -28.31 42.38
N SER A 13 -67.45 -28.50 41.09
CA SER A 13 -68.33 -29.49 40.50
C SER A 13 -68.45 -29.32 39.01
N THR A 14 -68.22 -30.41 38.26
CA THR A 14 -69.13 -31.21 37.36
C THR A 14 -69.96 -30.36 36.39
N ASP A 15 -70.05 -30.57 35.09
CA ASP A 15 -70.20 -31.83 34.34
C ASP A 15 -70.12 -31.63 32.83
N VAL A 16 -69.63 -32.62 32.12
CA VAL A 16 -70.14 -33.32 30.92
C VAL A 16 -70.05 -32.68 29.50
N SER A 17 -69.38 -33.45 28.67
CA SER A 17 -69.46 -33.67 27.21
C SER A 17 -68.90 -32.62 26.30
N SER A 18 -68.08 -32.93 25.29
CA SER A 18 -68.00 -34.08 24.40
C SER A 18 -66.74 -34.03 23.61
N ASP A 19 -66.18 -35.18 23.34
CA ASP A 19 -65.32 -35.51 22.18
C ASP A 19 -65.12 -34.46 21.12
N ASP A 20 -63.89 -34.01 20.96
CA ASP A 20 -63.13 -33.84 19.73
C ASP A 20 -61.80 -33.08 20.01
N SER A 21 -60.72 -33.77 20.34
CA SER A 21 -59.37 -33.24 20.28
C SER A 21 -58.33 -34.38 20.19
N ARG A 22 -58.37 -35.08 19.07
CA ARG A 22 -57.21 -35.81 18.57
C ARG A 22 -56.83 -35.24 17.20
N SER A 23 -56.18 -34.08 17.18
CA SER A 23 -55.33 -33.70 16.04
C SER A 23 -54.40 -32.52 16.43
N SER A 24 -53.13 -32.72 16.08
CA SER A 24 -52.06 -31.72 15.93
C SER A 24 -51.34 -31.20 17.18
N GLN A 25 -50.50 -32.07 17.76
CA GLN A 25 -49.20 -31.64 18.27
C GLN A 25 -48.10 -32.16 17.35
N HIS A 26 -47.97 -31.58 16.13
CA HIS A 26 -46.82 -31.76 15.26
C HIS A 26 -46.47 -30.41 14.63
N GLY A 27 -46.00 -29.48 15.43
CA GLY A 27 -45.42 -28.25 14.96
C GLY A 27 -43.98 -28.47 14.46
N GLY A 28 -43.83 -28.82 13.19
CA GLY A 28 -42.54 -28.87 12.52
C GLY A 28 -42.45 -27.75 11.48
N GLU A 29 -41.28 -27.13 11.30
CA GLU A 29 -41.02 -26.10 10.29
C GLU A 29 -40.37 -26.73 9.05
N ARG A 30 -40.86 -26.39 7.84
CA ARG A 30 -40.24 -26.81 6.59
C ARG A 30 -39.07 -25.90 6.29
N ARG A 31 -37.84 -26.45 6.16
CA ARG A 31 -36.63 -25.76 5.84
C ARG A 31 -35.84 -26.48 4.75
N VAL A 32 -35.07 -25.73 3.96
CA VAL A 32 -34.14 -26.32 3.01
C VAL A 32 -32.88 -26.75 3.74
N VAL A 33 -32.54 -28.04 3.65
CA VAL A 33 -31.40 -28.66 4.33
C VAL A 33 -30.46 -29.26 3.29
N THR A 34 -29.17 -29.11 3.51
CA THR A 34 -28.11 -29.75 2.72
C THR A 34 -27.45 -30.87 3.52
N ALA A 35 -27.43 -32.06 2.97
CA ALA A 35 -26.79 -33.25 3.54
C ALA A 35 -25.60 -33.69 2.68
N LEU A 36 -24.56 -34.21 3.32
CA LEU A 36 -23.38 -34.80 2.71
C LEU A 36 -23.21 -36.20 3.28
N CYS A 37 -23.07 -37.22 2.41
CA CYS A 37 -22.67 -38.57 2.73
C CYS A 37 -21.30 -38.87 2.13
N TYR A 38 -20.49 -39.66 2.85
CA TYR A 38 -19.22 -40.14 2.34
C TYR A 38 -18.96 -41.56 2.81
N ASP A 39 -18.24 -42.35 2.01
CA ASP A 39 -17.94 -43.73 2.30
C ASP A 39 -16.65 -44.19 1.61
N LEU A 40 -15.83 -45.04 2.28
CA LEU A 40 -14.62 -45.60 1.68
C LEU A 40 -15.00 -46.80 0.77
N ILE A 41 -14.37 -46.84 -0.40
CA ILE A 41 -14.58 -47.91 -1.35
C ILE A 41 -13.78 -49.13 -0.93
N GLY A 42 -14.45 -50.29 -0.84
CA GLY A 42 -13.79 -51.57 -0.61
C GLY A 42 -13.23 -51.77 0.80
N SER A 43 -13.73 -51.07 1.78
CA SER A 43 -13.36 -51.17 3.21
C SER A 43 -13.36 -52.56 3.75
N THR A 44 -14.37 -53.37 3.38
CA THR A 44 -14.45 -54.81 3.73
C THR A 44 -13.28 -55.61 3.14
N SER A 45 -12.82 -55.29 1.93
CA SER A 45 -11.66 -55.94 1.32
C SER A 45 -10.36 -55.52 2.02
N LEU A 46 -10.26 -54.22 2.37
CA LEU A 46 -9.12 -53.66 3.13
C LEU A 46 -9.03 -54.33 4.53
N PHE A 47 -10.15 -54.52 5.22
CA PHE A 47 -10.22 -55.24 6.49
C PHE A 47 -9.65 -56.67 6.40
N ASN A 48 -9.93 -57.35 5.30
CA ASN A 48 -9.45 -58.73 5.11
C ASN A 48 -7.96 -58.82 4.72
N LEU A 49 -7.33 -57.71 4.31
CA LEU A 49 -5.93 -57.62 3.83
C LEU A 49 -4.98 -57.00 4.84
N MET A 50 -5.49 -56.38 5.89
CA MET A 50 -4.70 -55.67 6.90
C MET A 50 -4.81 -56.31 8.26
N ASP A 51 -3.83 -56.08 9.13
CA ASP A 51 -3.97 -56.31 10.54
C ASP A 51 -5.10 -55.45 11.12
N ILE A 52 -5.80 -55.99 12.12
CA ILE A 52 -7.00 -55.33 12.68
C ILE A 52 -6.66 -53.99 13.35
N GLU A 53 -5.46 -53.86 13.93
CA GLU A 53 -5.00 -52.63 14.59
C GLU A 53 -4.64 -51.57 13.52
N ASP A 54 -3.89 -51.94 12.48
CA ASP A 54 -3.55 -51.09 11.34
C ASP A 54 -4.81 -50.59 10.59
N TYR A 55 -5.81 -51.48 10.42
CA TYR A 55 -7.08 -51.09 9.84
C TYR A 55 -7.83 -50.08 10.69
N GLN A 56 -7.85 -50.25 12.01
CA GLN A 56 -8.50 -49.33 12.95
C GLN A 56 -7.81 -47.95 12.94
N ASP A 57 -6.49 -47.92 12.93
CA ASP A 57 -5.72 -46.69 12.88
C ASP A 57 -5.95 -45.93 11.56
N MET A 58 -5.99 -46.65 10.44
CA MET A 58 -6.30 -46.08 9.13
C MET A 58 -7.71 -45.48 9.08
N ILE A 59 -8.71 -46.18 9.58
CA ILE A 59 -10.10 -45.71 9.64
C ILE A 59 -10.21 -44.49 10.56
N ALA A 60 -9.57 -44.52 11.73
CA ALA A 60 -9.53 -43.38 12.65
C ALA A 60 -8.90 -42.13 12.03
N ALA A 61 -7.78 -42.30 11.33
CA ALA A 61 -7.11 -41.19 10.60
C ALA A 61 -8.00 -40.64 9.49
N PHE A 62 -8.66 -41.50 8.70
CA PHE A 62 -9.61 -41.08 7.67
C PHE A 62 -10.79 -40.31 8.25
N GLN A 63 -11.44 -40.85 9.32
CA GLN A 63 -12.57 -40.19 9.98
C GLN A 63 -12.18 -38.84 10.56
N GLN A 64 -10.98 -38.73 11.18
CA GLN A 64 -10.47 -37.45 11.68
C GLN A 64 -10.29 -36.46 10.54
N ALA A 65 -9.72 -36.85 9.40
CA ALA A 65 -9.51 -36.01 8.24
C ALA A 65 -10.85 -35.57 7.60
N ALA A 66 -11.83 -36.48 7.50
CA ALA A 66 -13.18 -36.19 7.03
C ALA A 66 -13.91 -35.19 7.95
N ARG A 67 -13.86 -35.41 9.25
CA ARG A 67 -14.43 -34.51 10.27
C ARG A 67 -13.81 -33.12 10.18
N GLN A 68 -12.50 -33.03 10.03
CA GLN A 68 -11.81 -31.76 9.87
C GLN A 68 -12.25 -31.03 8.58
N ALA A 69 -12.40 -31.74 7.47
CA ALA A 69 -12.88 -31.16 6.21
C ALA A 69 -14.32 -30.64 6.34
N ILE A 70 -15.19 -31.36 7.03
CA ILE A 70 -16.57 -30.97 7.28
C ILE A 70 -16.67 -29.76 8.20
N THR A 71 -15.98 -29.78 9.34
CA THR A 71 -16.03 -28.68 10.34
C THR A 71 -15.37 -27.40 9.83
N THR A 72 -14.29 -27.49 9.04
CA THR A 72 -13.67 -26.35 8.36
C THR A 72 -14.64 -25.59 7.47
N HIS A 73 -15.68 -26.26 6.98
CA HIS A 73 -16.72 -25.66 6.14
C HIS A 73 -18.06 -25.51 6.87
N SER A 74 -18.05 -25.43 8.21
CA SER A 74 -19.22 -25.20 9.05
C SER A 74 -20.25 -26.34 8.99
N GLY A 75 -19.89 -27.53 8.53
CA GLY A 75 -20.73 -28.72 8.60
C GLY A 75 -20.66 -29.40 9.98
N VAL A 76 -21.72 -30.12 10.33
CA VAL A 76 -21.81 -30.91 11.58
C VAL A 76 -21.99 -32.37 11.22
N VAL A 77 -21.09 -33.22 11.73
CA VAL A 77 -21.17 -34.66 11.54
C VAL A 77 -22.30 -35.20 12.41
N ARG A 78 -23.25 -35.92 11.79
CA ARG A 78 -24.43 -36.52 12.45
C ARG A 78 -24.21 -37.95 12.86
N VAL A 79 -23.64 -38.69 11.96
CA VAL A 79 -23.40 -40.13 12.14
C VAL A 79 -22.06 -40.45 11.53
N GLU A 80 -21.23 -41.12 12.29
CA GLU A 80 -20.03 -41.82 11.80
C GLU A 80 -20.28 -43.32 12.05
N ALA A 81 -20.23 -44.12 11.02
CA ALA A 81 -20.45 -45.55 11.11
C ALA A 81 -19.38 -46.28 10.29
N GLY A 82 -18.42 -46.89 10.99
CA GLY A 82 -17.34 -47.63 10.34
C GLY A 82 -16.48 -46.72 9.43
N ASP A 83 -16.53 -46.98 8.16
CA ASP A 83 -15.75 -46.41 7.09
C ASP A 83 -16.41 -45.19 6.39
N GLY A 84 -17.63 -44.81 6.83
CA GLY A 84 -18.39 -43.73 6.23
C GLY A 84 -19.04 -42.80 7.26
N GLY A 85 -19.76 -41.78 6.75
CA GLY A 85 -20.47 -40.85 7.62
C GLY A 85 -21.44 -39.93 6.91
N VAL A 86 -22.25 -39.24 7.71
CA VAL A 86 -23.27 -38.28 7.27
C VAL A 86 -23.10 -36.96 8.01
N ALA A 87 -23.09 -35.89 7.27
CA ALA A 87 -23.05 -34.55 7.81
C ALA A 87 -24.21 -33.69 7.31
N LEU A 88 -24.64 -32.75 8.16
CA LEU A 88 -25.58 -31.68 7.79
C LEU A 88 -24.93 -30.33 7.84
N PHE A 89 -25.44 -29.44 6.99
CA PHE A 89 -24.94 -28.03 6.95
C PHE A 89 -26.01 -27.09 7.53
N PRO A 90 -25.60 -26.16 8.44
CA PRO A 90 -26.52 -25.32 9.18
C PRO A 90 -27.44 -24.50 8.29
N ILE A 91 -28.72 -24.43 8.64
CA ILE A 91 -29.72 -23.61 7.93
C ILE A 91 -29.45 -22.10 8.09
N GLU A 92 -28.72 -21.71 9.13
CA GLU A 92 -28.29 -20.34 9.40
C GLU A 92 -27.34 -19.82 8.33
N LEU A 93 -26.64 -20.68 7.60
CA LEU A 93 -25.84 -20.32 6.44
C LEU A 93 -26.69 -19.87 5.25
N GLY A 94 -27.99 -20.24 5.24
CA GLY A 94 -28.83 -20.13 4.06
C GLY A 94 -28.57 -21.23 3.03
N PRO A 95 -29.59 -21.58 2.18
CA PRO A 95 -29.52 -22.75 1.30
C PRO A 95 -28.33 -22.73 0.31
N ARG A 96 -27.96 -21.58 -0.21
CA ARG A 96 -26.85 -21.44 -1.18
C ARG A 96 -25.49 -21.66 -0.55
N ASP A 97 -25.26 -21.06 0.61
CA ASP A 97 -23.99 -21.18 1.30
C ASP A 97 -23.82 -22.57 1.93
N ALA A 98 -24.91 -23.17 2.42
CA ALA A 98 -24.93 -24.55 2.89
C ALA A 98 -24.57 -25.54 1.76
N ALA A 99 -25.18 -25.40 0.58
CA ALA A 99 -24.86 -26.23 -0.59
C ALA A 99 -23.39 -26.06 -1.03
N SER A 100 -22.91 -24.81 -1.10
CA SER A 100 -21.52 -24.50 -1.45
C SER A 100 -20.54 -25.02 -0.39
N ALA A 101 -20.85 -24.92 0.89
CA ALA A 101 -20.04 -25.43 1.99
C ALA A 101 -19.94 -26.97 1.96
N ALA A 102 -21.05 -27.63 1.70
CA ALA A 102 -21.12 -29.10 1.57
C ALA A 102 -20.24 -29.60 0.40
N ILE A 103 -20.30 -28.94 -0.75
CA ILE A 103 -19.44 -29.30 -1.89
C ILE A 103 -17.96 -29.10 -1.56
N ARG A 104 -17.59 -28.01 -0.88
CA ARG A 104 -16.19 -27.79 -0.47
C ARG A 104 -15.73 -28.84 0.53
N ALA A 105 -16.57 -29.19 1.49
CA ALA A 105 -16.29 -30.26 2.43
C ALA A 105 -16.08 -31.61 1.71
N GLY A 106 -16.95 -31.95 0.76
CA GLY A 106 -16.82 -33.16 -0.04
C GLY A 106 -15.53 -33.24 -0.84
N VAL A 107 -15.18 -32.16 -1.54
CA VAL A 107 -13.88 -32.05 -2.25
C VAL A 107 -12.69 -32.08 -1.27
N GLY A 108 -12.86 -31.52 -0.07
CA GLY A 108 -11.87 -31.59 1.01
C GLY A 108 -11.66 -33.02 1.50
N ILE A 109 -12.72 -33.83 1.68
CA ILE A 109 -12.65 -35.23 2.05
C ILE A 109 -11.91 -36.06 1.00
N VAL A 110 -12.24 -35.89 -0.29
CA VAL A 110 -11.53 -36.57 -1.39
C VAL A 110 -10.04 -36.28 -1.36
N LYS A 111 -9.65 -35.01 -1.22
CA LYS A 111 -8.24 -34.61 -1.14
C LYS A 111 -7.52 -35.11 0.10
N ALA A 112 -8.23 -35.20 1.21
CA ALA A 112 -7.67 -35.72 2.46
C ALA A 112 -7.45 -37.23 2.36
N CYS A 113 -8.40 -37.97 1.77
CA CYS A 113 -8.25 -39.40 1.47
C CYS A 113 -7.07 -39.69 0.56
N GLN A 114 -6.94 -38.94 -0.55
CA GLN A 114 -5.80 -39.06 -1.47
C GLN A 114 -4.44 -38.70 -0.85
N ARG A 115 -4.40 -37.85 0.15
CA ARG A 115 -3.20 -37.55 0.94
C ARG A 115 -2.85 -38.71 1.85
N LEU A 116 -3.85 -39.22 2.61
CA LEU A 116 -3.69 -40.37 3.48
C LEU A 116 -3.26 -41.60 2.69
N ALA A 117 -3.83 -41.82 1.51
CA ALA A 117 -3.45 -42.93 0.61
C ALA A 117 -1.96 -42.88 0.25
N ARG A 118 -1.42 -41.70 -0.04
CA ARG A 118 0.02 -41.48 -0.34
C ARG A 118 0.90 -41.65 0.91
N GLU A 119 0.45 -41.18 2.06
CA GLU A 119 1.18 -41.31 3.34
C GLU A 119 1.29 -42.78 3.78
N LEU A 120 0.28 -43.60 3.47
CA LEU A 120 0.24 -45.03 3.80
C LEU A 120 0.71 -45.94 2.65
N ASP A 121 1.13 -45.34 1.50
CA ASP A 121 1.49 -46.07 0.27
C ASP A 121 0.39 -47.06 -0.19
N ARG A 122 -0.87 -46.59 -0.20
CA ARG A 122 -2.09 -47.41 -0.45
C ARG A 122 -2.93 -46.78 -1.58
N ASP A 123 -2.67 -47.15 -2.82
CA ASP A 123 -3.45 -46.69 -4.00
C ASP A 123 -4.91 -47.21 -4.02
N ASP A 124 -5.23 -48.22 -3.23
CA ASP A 124 -6.57 -48.79 -3.08
C ASP A 124 -7.47 -48.01 -2.10
N LEU A 125 -6.93 -47.08 -1.31
CA LEU A 125 -7.71 -46.21 -0.40
C LEU A 125 -8.39 -45.10 -1.18
N ARG A 126 -9.70 -45.28 -1.42
CA ARG A 126 -10.54 -44.39 -2.21
C ARG A 126 -11.86 -44.08 -1.51
N VAL A 127 -12.41 -42.85 -1.80
CA VAL A 127 -13.65 -42.38 -1.16
C VAL A 127 -14.68 -41.96 -2.21
N ARG A 128 -15.96 -42.10 -1.87
CA ARG A 128 -17.12 -41.58 -2.61
C ARG A 128 -17.83 -40.57 -1.75
N VAL A 129 -18.37 -39.52 -2.39
CA VAL A 129 -19.11 -38.46 -1.70
C VAL A 129 -20.37 -38.09 -2.47
N GLY A 130 -21.50 -38.03 -1.76
CA GLY A 130 -22.79 -37.58 -2.28
C GLY A 130 -23.27 -36.33 -1.52
N VAL A 131 -23.76 -35.33 -2.23
CA VAL A 131 -24.31 -34.11 -1.63
C VAL A 131 -25.69 -33.82 -2.21
N ALA A 132 -26.67 -33.66 -1.33
CA ALA A 132 -28.04 -33.35 -1.75
C ALA A 132 -28.66 -32.25 -0.90
N THR A 133 -29.48 -31.43 -1.55
CA THR A 133 -30.25 -30.36 -0.90
C THR A 133 -31.73 -30.59 -1.21
N SER A 134 -32.57 -30.56 -0.19
CA SER A 134 -34.03 -30.63 -0.36
C SER A 134 -34.75 -29.99 0.82
N VAL A 135 -36.06 -29.81 0.66
CA VAL A 135 -36.93 -29.41 1.79
C VAL A 135 -37.04 -30.54 2.80
N ALA A 136 -36.82 -30.25 4.06
CA ALA A 136 -36.95 -31.16 5.18
C ALA A 136 -37.88 -30.58 6.27
N LEU A 137 -38.50 -31.43 7.03
CA LEU A 137 -39.30 -31.10 8.22
C LEU A 137 -38.40 -31.20 9.44
N ILE A 138 -38.28 -30.11 10.20
CA ILE A 138 -37.53 -30.04 11.44
C ILE A 138 -38.53 -29.73 12.56
N ARG A 139 -38.57 -30.55 13.62
CA ARG A 139 -39.56 -30.42 14.68
C ARG A 139 -39.45 -29.15 15.50
N ASP A 140 -38.23 -28.68 15.72
CA ASP A 140 -37.99 -27.43 16.42
C ASP A 140 -36.81 -26.66 15.79
N ALA A 141 -37.09 -25.89 14.79
CA ALA A 141 -36.09 -25.10 14.05
C ALA A 141 -35.60 -23.85 14.81
N GLN A 142 -36.19 -23.52 15.96
CA GLN A 142 -35.79 -22.37 16.80
C GLN A 142 -34.76 -22.74 17.87
N LEU A 143 -34.52 -24.03 18.12
CA LEU A 143 -33.46 -24.49 19.02
C LEU A 143 -32.09 -24.22 18.40
N GLN A 144 -31.15 -23.69 19.19
CA GLN A 144 -29.74 -23.47 18.76
C GLN A 144 -29.06 -24.78 18.31
N ASN A 145 -29.60 -25.95 18.64
CA ASN A 145 -29.09 -27.29 18.33
C ASN A 145 -30.01 -28.11 17.44
N TRP A 146 -30.88 -27.53 16.63
CA TRP A 146 -31.81 -28.24 15.72
C TRP A 146 -31.11 -29.31 14.88
N ILE A 147 -29.83 -29.15 14.58
CA ILE A 147 -29.02 -30.03 13.76
C ILE A 147 -28.89 -31.44 14.40
N HIS A 148 -29.10 -31.57 15.71
CA HIS A 148 -29.12 -32.82 16.46
C HIS A 148 -30.54 -33.44 16.57
N GLU A 149 -31.58 -32.69 16.17
CA GLU A 149 -32.96 -33.17 16.14
C GLU A 149 -33.26 -34.07 14.94
N PRO A 150 -34.25 -34.95 14.98
CA PRO A 150 -34.66 -35.77 13.83
C PRO A 150 -35.07 -34.88 12.64
N VAL A 151 -34.29 -34.97 11.55
CA VAL A 151 -34.58 -34.28 10.28
C VAL A 151 -35.28 -35.29 9.36
N THR A 152 -36.53 -35.01 9.00
CA THR A 152 -37.29 -35.83 8.07
C THR A 152 -37.39 -35.16 6.73
N GLY A 153 -36.82 -35.78 5.67
CA GLY A 153 -36.79 -35.22 4.32
C GLY A 153 -35.92 -36.02 3.37
N ALA A 154 -36.03 -35.71 2.08
CA ALA A 154 -35.35 -36.47 1.03
C ALA A 154 -33.83 -36.19 0.97
N ALA A 155 -33.33 -35.12 1.61
CA ALA A 155 -31.93 -34.72 1.49
C ALA A 155 -30.93 -35.80 1.90
N LEU A 156 -31.16 -36.46 3.09
CA LEU A 156 -30.27 -37.51 3.57
C LEU A 156 -30.31 -38.74 2.68
N ALA A 157 -31.53 -39.18 2.33
CA ALA A 157 -31.71 -40.35 1.48
C ALA A 157 -31.08 -40.13 0.11
N LEU A 158 -31.28 -38.95 -0.47
CA LEU A 158 -30.71 -38.58 -1.77
C LEU A 158 -29.19 -38.50 -1.72
N ALA A 159 -28.60 -37.87 -0.68
CA ALA A 159 -27.16 -37.79 -0.50
C ALA A 159 -26.52 -39.20 -0.42
N THR A 160 -27.13 -40.13 0.34
CA THR A 160 -26.68 -41.54 0.42
C THR A 160 -26.77 -42.24 -0.94
N ARG A 161 -27.82 -41.98 -1.76
CA ARG A 161 -27.93 -42.62 -3.09
C ARG A 161 -26.94 -42.02 -4.09
N LEU A 162 -26.64 -40.72 -3.98
CA LEU A 162 -25.61 -40.05 -4.80
C LEU A 162 -24.22 -40.57 -4.42
N GLU A 163 -23.94 -40.74 -3.13
CA GLU A 163 -22.70 -41.34 -2.65
C GLU A 163 -22.50 -42.74 -3.26
N ALA A 164 -23.51 -43.61 -3.13
CA ALA A 164 -23.45 -44.98 -3.68
C ALA A 164 -23.30 -45.02 -5.22
N ALA A 165 -23.79 -43.99 -5.93
CA ALA A 165 -23.68 -43.84 -7.38
C ALA A 165 -22.41 -43.13 -7.84
N ALA A 166 -21.62 -42.57 -6.92
CA ALA A 166 -20.41 -41.83 -7.22
C ALA A 166 -19.27 -42.75 -7.66
N GLU A 167 -18.47 -42.28 -8.61
CA GLU A 167 -17.18 -42.89 -8.95
C GLU A 167 -16.17 -42.69 -7.84
N ALA A 168 -15.13 -43.50 -7.83
CA ALA A 168 -14.04 -43.38 -6.88
C ALA A 168 -13.43 -42.00 -6.91
N ASP A 169 -13.15 -41.40 -5.74
CA ASP A 169 -12.56 -40.07 -5.55
C ASP A 169 -13.38 -38.95 -6.22
N SER A 170 -14.70 -39.09 -6.28
CA SER A 170 -15.59 -38.10 -6.84
C SER A 170 -16.67 -37.62 -5.88
N VAL A 171 -17.18 -36.42 -6.15
CA VAL A 171 -18.29 -35.79 -5.43
C VAL A 171 -19.46 -35.63 -6.38
N LEU A 172 -20.54 -36.41 -6.17
CA LEU A 172 -21.79 -36.26 -6.90
C LEU A 172 -22.78 -35.37 -6.15
N VAL A 173 -23.47 -34.51 -6.89
CA VAL A 173 -24.45 -33.57 -6.34
C VAL A 173 -25.78 -33.65 -7.09
N SER A 174 -26.89 -33.41 -6.39
CA SER A 174 -28.22 -33.28 -6.98
C SER A 174 -28.36 -32.00 -7.82
N GLU A 175 -29.32 -31.96 -8.74
CA GLU A 175 -29.65 -30.75 -9.55
C GLU A 175 -29.93 -29.55 -8.63
N GLU A 176 -30.69 -29.72 -7.56
CA GLU A 176 -31.01 -28.64 -6.62
C GLU A 176 -29.74 -28.14 -5.90
N THR A 177 -28.84 -29.03 -5.47
CA THR A 177 -27.55 -28.63 -4.88
C THR A 177 -26.71 -27.86 -5.85
N ARG A 178 -26.63 -28.28 -7.11
CA ARG A 178 -25.92 -27.59 -8.19
C ARG A 178 -26.50 -26.20 -8.43
N ASN A 179 -27.84 -26.09 -8.50
CA ASN A 179 -28.52 -24.82 -8.75
C ASN A 179 -28.29 -23.82 -7.60
N LEU A 180 -28.36 -24.30 -6.35
CA LEU A 180 -28.11 -23.48 -5.16
C LEU A 180 -26.64 -23.09 -5.00
N ALA A 181 -25.70 -24.02 -5.24
CA ALA A 181 -24.27 -23.71 -5.20
C ALA A 181 -23.83 -22.76 -6.32
N GLY A 182 -24.60 -22.69 -7.38
CA GLY A 182 -24.40 -21.76 -8.48
C GLY A 182 -23.06 -21.94 -9.19
N ARG A 183 -22.57 -20.88 -9.82
CA ARG A 183 -21.33 -20.91 -10.62
C ARG A 183 -20.03 -20.81 -9.81
N SER A 184 -20.12 -20.81 -8.49
CA SER A 184 -18.92 -20.83 -7.61
C SER A 184 -18.14 -22.14 -7.71
N HIS A 185 -18.76 -23.19 -8.25
CA HIS A 185 -18.18 -24.50 -8.47
C HIS A 185 -18.21 -24.90 -9.94
N ALA A 186 -17.23 -25.70 -10.34
CA ALA A 186 -17.25 -26.34 -11.66
C ALA A 186 -17.93 -27.70 -11.55
N PHE A 187 -18.85 -27.97 -12.50
CA PHE A 187 -19.61 -29.19 -12.57
C PHE A 187 -19.51 -29.83 -13.94
N VAL A 188 -19.49 -31.17 -13.97
CA VAL A 188 -19.65 -31.98 -15.18
C VAL A 188 -20.97 -32.71 -15.09
N PRO A 189 -21.83 -32.68 -16.13
CA PRO A 189 -23.07 -33.46 -16.12
C PRO A 189 -22.75 -34.93 -16.21
N GLU A 190 -23.35 -35.73 -15.31
CA GLU A 190 -23.27 -37.21 -15.28
C GLU A 190 -24.54 -37.87 -15.84
N GLY A 191 -25.42 -37.05 -16.39
CA GLY A 191 -26.68 -37.49 -16.95
C GLY A 191 -27.80 -37.68 -15.93
N THR A 192 -28.89 -38.29 -16.40
CA THR A 192 -30.07 -38.56 -15.59
C THR A 192 -30.01 -40.03 -15.08
N ARG A 193 -30.15 -40.22 -13.76
CA ARG A 193 -30.03 -41.54 -13.13
C ARG A 193 -31.29 -41.90 -12.33
N MET A 194 -31.78 -43.16 -12.48
CA MET A 194 -32.80 -43.70 -11.57
C MET A 194 -32.11 -44.11 -10.25
N LEU A 195 -32.44 -43.40 -9.19
CA LEU A 195 -31.89 -43.73 -7.87
C LEU A 195 -32.86 -44.66 -7.07
N LYS A 196 -32.34 -45.69 -6.41
CA LYS A 196 -33.17 -46.68 -5.72
C LYS A 196 -34.02 -46.00 -4.63
N GLY A 197 -35.34 -46.12 -4.75
CA GLY A 197 -36.31 -45.54 -3.80
C GLY A 197 -36.85 -44.18 -4.19
N PHE A 198 -36.47 -43.64 -5.34
CA PHE A 198 -37.05 -42.46 -5.93
C PHE A 198 -37.88 -42.83 -7.17
N SER A 199 -39.07 -42.22 -7.31
CA SER A 199 -40.03 -42.53 -8.40
C SER A 199 -39.70 -41.83 -9.70
N GLU A 200 -38.90 -40.71 -9.63
CA GLU A 200 -38.51 -39.94 -10.80
C GLU A 200 -36.99 -39.99 -10.97
N PRO A 201 -36.51 -39.94 -12.21
CA PRO A 201 -35.06 -39.87 -12.48
C PRO A 201 -34.47 -38.52 -12.07
N GLU A 202 -33.33 -38.55 -11.39
CA GLU A 202 -32.60 -37.36 -10.91
C GLU A 202 -31.48 -36.98 -11.85
N ASN A 203 -31.32 -35.68 -12.14
CA ASN A 203 -30.17 -35.16 -12.85
C ASN A 203 -28.98 -35.06 -11.89
N VAL A 204 -27.88 -35.68 -12.26
CA VAL A 204 -26.71 -35.83 -11.39
C VAL A 204 -25.51 -35.10 -11.99
N TRP A 205 -24.77 -34.43 -11.13
CA TRP A 205 -23.62 -33.61 -11.53
C TRP A 205 -22.42 -33.99 -10.68
N ARG A 206 -21.22 -34.06 -11.33
CA ARG A 206 -19.98 -34.25 -10.62
C ARG A 206 -19.34 -32.90 -10.33
N ALA A 207 -19.07 -32.62 -9.06
CA ALA A 207 -18.37 -31.40 -8.66
C ALA A 207 -16.85 -31.59 -8.83
N ILE A 208 -16.22 -30.77 -9.66
CA ILE A 208 -14.77 -30.82 -9.90
C ILE A 208 -14.00 -30.00 -8.86
N GLY A 209 -14.61 -28.97 -8.27
CA GLY A 209 -14.04 -28.14 -7.23
C GLY A 209 -14.49 -26.68 -7.33
N HIS A 210 -13.93 -25.86 -6.46
CA HIS A 210 -14.21 -24.43 -6.42
C HIS A 210 -13.46 -23.76 -7.58
N ARG A 211 -14.13 -22.97 -8.39
CA ARG A 211 -13.46 -22.08 -9.38
C ARG A 211 -12.63 -21.06 -8.62
N ARG A 212 -11.32 -21.10 -8.78
CA ARG A 212 -10.35 -20.30 -8.01
C ARG A 212 -10.39 -18.78 -8.24
N GLU A 213 -11.17 -18.30 -9.17
CA GLU A 213 -11.25 -16.89 -9.55
C GLU A 213 -12.62 -16.32 -9.26
N LEU A 214 -12.81 -15.80 -8.06
CA LEU A 214 -13.91 -14.90 -7.73
C LEU A 214 -13.47 -13.47 -7.98
N ASP A 215 -13.48 -13.10 -9.23
CA ASP A 215 -13.53 -11.72 -9.69
C ASP A 215 -14.89 -11.10 -9.27
N ARG A 216 -14.92 -9.78 -9.02
CA ARG A 216 -16.13 -9.00 -8.68
C ARG A 216 -17.32 -9.32 -9.61
N PHE A 217 -17.04 -9.85 -10.78
CA PHE A 217 -17.98 -10.20 -11.85
C PHE A 217 -18.39 -11.68 -11.93
N HIS A 218 -17.72 -12.60 -11.21
CA HIS A 218 -18.10 -14.01 -11.21
C HIS A 218 -19.26 -14.31 -10.24
N ALA A 219 -19.58 -13.38 -9.35
CA ALA A 219 -20.76 -13.49 -8.47
C ALA A 219 -22.10 -13.29 -9.23
N PHE A 220 -22.07 -12.83 -10.51
CA PHE A 220 -23.25 -12.55 -11.30
C PHE A 220 -23.71 -13.74 -12.17
N GLY A 221 -24.45 -14.65 -11.57
CA GLY A 221 -25.03 -15.81 -12.27
C GLY A 221 -26.18 -15.54 -13.25
N ARG A 222 -26.68 -14.32 -13.41
CA ARG A 222 -27.85 -14.02 -14.26
C ARG A 222 -27.63 -13.09 -15.46
N LEU A 223 -26.44 -12.49 -15.61
CA LEU A 223 -26.20 -11.47 -16.65
C LEU A 223 -24.93 -11.70 -17.48
N ASP A 224 -24.53 -12.94 -17.75
CA ASP A 224 -23.67 -13.25 -18.89
C ASP A 224 -24.52 -13.11 -20.21
N GLY A 225 -24.99 -11.89 -20.45
CA GLY A 225 -25.48 -11.54 -21.76
C GLY A 225 -24.36 -11.74 -22.79
N THR A 226 -24.67 -12.15 -23.95
CA THR A 226 -23.79 -12.32 -25.10
C THR A 226 -22.84 -11.13 -25.19
N PHE A 227 -21.55 -11.38 -25.33
CA PHE A 227 -20.56 -10.34 -25.57
C PHE A 227 -20.84 -9.84 -27.02
N VAL A 228 -21.15 -8.56 -27.14
CA VAL A 228 -21.54 -7.96 -28.40
C VAL A 228 -20.49 -6.94 -28.80
N GLY A 229 -20.11 -6.96 -30.09
CA GLY A 229 -19.14 -6.04 -30.66
C GLY A 229 -17.70 -6.27 -30.19
N ARG A 230 -16.88 -5.29 -30.41
CA ARG A 230 -15.46 -5.26 -29.94
C ARG A 230 -14.57 -6.34 -30.55
N VAL A 231 -14.90 -6.83 -31.74
CA VAL A 231 -14.12 -7.89 -32.40
C VAL A 231 -12.73 -7.40 -32.79
N ALA A 232 -12.63 -6.17 -33.28
CA ALA A 232 -11.35 -5.55 -33.65
C ALA A 232 -10.42 -5.34 -32.44
N GLU A 233 -10.99 -4.93 -31.31
CA GLU A 233 -10.23 -4.74 -30.07
C GLU A 233 -9.75 -6.07 -29.50
N LEU A 234 -10.57 -7.13 -29.56
CA LEU A 234 -10.15 -8.49 -29.16
C LEU A 234 -9.05 -9.04 -30.06
N ASP A 235 -9.13 -8.88 -31.36
CA ASP A 235 -8.11 -9.30 -32.33
C ASP A 235 -6.75 -8.61 -32.05
N ARG A 236 -6.77 -7.33 -31.69
CA ARG A 236 -5.55 -6.60 -31.30
C ARG A 236 -4.96 -7.17 -30.02
N ILE A 237 -5.79 -7.50 -29.01
CA ILE A 237 -5.30 -8.10 -27.77
C ILE A 237 -4.76 -9.51 -28.04
N GLU A 238 -5.38 -10.30 -28.93
CA GLU A 238 -4.92 -11.63 -29.32
C GLU A 238 -3.56 -11.56 -30.01
N LYS A 239 -3.39 -10.66 -30.96
CA LYS A 239 -2.09 -10.43 -31.65
C LYS A 239 -0.99 -10.01 -30.67
N ALA A 240 -1.31 -9.14 -29.71
CA ALA A 240 -0.36 -8.74 -28.68
C ALA A 240 0.00 -9.92 -27.75
N TRP A 241 -0.97 -10.80 -27.44
CA TRP A 241 -0.71 -12.01 -26.68
C TRP A 241 0.18 -12.98 -27.45
N ASP A 242 -0.07 -13.23 -28.72
CA ASP A 242 0.74 -14.10 -29.57
C ASP A 242 2.18 -13.60 -29.69
N ALA A 243 2.38 -12.29 -29.80
CA ALA A 243 3.70 -11.68 -29.79
C ALA A 243 4.41 -11.90 -28.44
N ALA A 244 3.68 -11.76 -27.32
CA ALA A 244 4.21 -11.99 -25.97
C ALA A 244 4.60 -13.46 -25.76
N VAL A 245 3.79 -14.41 -26.20
CA VAL A 245 4.10 -15.85 -26.20
C VAL A 245 5.35 -16.14 -27.04
N GLY A 246 5.53 -15.42 -28.15
CA GLY A 246 6.73 -15.47 -29.00
C GLY A 246 7.97 -14.79 -28.38
N GLY A 247 7.93 -14.34 -27.11
CA GLY A 247 9.04 -13.73 -26.39
C GLY A 247 9.21 -12.21 -26.61
N LYS A 248 8.25 -11.56 -27.30
CA LYS A 248 8.20 -10.10 -27.49
C LYS A 248 7.08 -9.54 -26.64
N GLY A 249 7.36 -9.24 -25.37
CA GLY A 249 6.35 -8.74 -24.47
C GLY A 249 5.71 -7.43 -24.95
N GLN A 250 4.43 -7.26 -24.64
CA GLN A 250 3.61 -6.17 -25.10
C GLN A 250 2.94 -5.43 -23.95
N VAL A 251 2.75 -4.13 -24.13
CA VAL A 251 2.00 -3.27 -23.19
C VAL A 251 0.82 -2.66 -23.91
N LEU A 252 -0.39 -2.89 -23.38
CA LEU A 252 -1.65 -2.38 -23.93
C LEU A 252 -2.35 -1.45 -22.94
N ALA A 253 -2.79 -0.29 -23.41
CA ALA A 253 -3.62 0.64 -22.65
C ALA A 253 -5.03 0.68 -23.25
N ILE A 254 -6.04 0.28 -22.45
CA ILE A 254 -7.44 0.34 -22.81
C ILE A 254 -8.09 1.55 -22.12
N THR A 255 -8.54 2.52 -22.91
CA THR A 255 -9.16 3.74 -22.37
C THR A 255 -10.61 3.88 -22.80
N GLY A 256 -11.34 4.73 -22.11
CA GLY A 256 -12.72 5.07 -22.42
C GLY A 256 -13.51 5.47 -21.18
N GLN A 257 -14.67 6.06 -21.41
CA GLN A 257 -15.54 6.58 -20.33
C GLN A 257 -16.04 5.49 -19.38
N ALA A 258 -16.57 5.92 -18.22
CA ALA A 258 -17.16 5.01 -17.24
C ALA A 258 -18.34 4.23 -17.87
N GLY A 259 -18.43 2.93 -17.60
CA GLY A 259 -19.51 2.09 -18.10
C GLY A 259 -19.36 1.60 -19.55
N ILE A 260 -18.33 2.02 -20.32
CA ILE A 260 -18.12 1.70 -21.74
C ILE A 260 -17.76 0.23 -22.02
N GLY A 261 -17.45 -0.54 -20.97
CA GLY A 261 -17.19 -1.98 -21.10
C GLY A 261 -15.72 -2.38 -21.04
N LYS A 262 -14.78 -1.52 -20.58
CA LYS A 262 -13.34 -1.84 -20.40
C LYS A 262 -13.12 -3.15 -19.65
N SER A 263 -13.69 -3.26 -18.45
CA SER A 263 -13.58 -4.45 -17.60
C SER A 263 -14.21 -5.71 -18.24
N ARG A 264 -15.24 -5.54 -19.10
CA ARG A 264 -15.86 -6.65 -19.82
C ARG A 264 -14.98 -7.13 -20.97
N LEU A 265 -14.37 -6.21 -21.71
CA LEU A 265 -13.38 -6.52 -22.75
C LEU A 265 -12.17 -7.25 -22.15
N LEU A 266 -11.60 -6.72 -21.05
CA LEU A 266 -10.48 -7.34 -20.36
C LEU A 266 -10.83 -8.77 -19.89
N ARG A 267 -12.03 -9.00 -19.40
CA ARG A 267 -12.49 -10.34 -18.99
C ARG A 267 -12.60 -11.29 -20.18
N GLN A 268 -13.11 -10.83 -21.30
CA GLN A 268 -13.22 -11.63 -22.52
C GLN A 268 -11.82 -11.98 -23.04
N ALA A 269 -10.90 -11.03 -23.08
CA ALA A 269 -9.50 -11.25 -23.41
C ALA A 269 -8.83 -12.28 -22.48
N ARG A 270 -9.06 -12.18 -21.17
CA ARG A 270 -8.57 -13.18 -20.21
C ARG A 270 -9.13 -14.58 -20.47
N ARG A 271 -10.42 -14.71 -20.81
CA ARG A 271 -11.00 -16.03 -21.16
C ARG A 271 -10.32 -16.63 -22.38
N MET A 272 -10.05 -15.81 -23.39
CA MET A 272 -9.34 -16.19 -24.60
C MET A 272 -7.91 -16.66 -24.29
N ILE A 273 -7.15 -15.88 -23.51
CA ILE A 273 -5.78 -16.18 -23.10
C ILE A 273 -5.73 -17.46 -22.23
N HIS A 274 -6.69 -17.66 -21.32
CA HIS A 274 -6.73 -18.85 -20.45
C HIS A 274 -7.12 -20.15 -21.14
N ALA A 275 -7.53 -20.10 -22.42
CA ALA A 275 -7.67 -21.29 -23.24
C ALA A 275 -6.30 -21.93 -23.60
N GLN A 276 -5.21 -21.17 -23.36
CA GLN A 276 -3.82 -21.58 -23.53
C GLN A 276 -3.13 -21.70 -22.15
N PRO A 277 -2.01 -22.46 -22.03
CA PRO A 277 -1.22 -22.47 -20.79
C PRO A 277 -0.63 -21.09 -20.50
N ALA A 278 -1.23 -20.35 -19.57
CA ALA A 278 -0.79 -19.01 -19.19
C ALA A 278 -0.93 -18.79 -17.69
N ARG A 279 0.00 -18.02 -17.10
CA ARG A 279 -0.19 -17.45 -15.76
C ARG A 279 -0.87 -16.08 -15.85
N SER A 280 -1.66 -15.74 -14.85
CA SER A 280 -2.28 -14.41 -14.79
C SER A 280 -2.14 -13.76 -13.43
N LEU A 281 -1.78 -12.49 -13.44
CA LEU A 281 -1.83 -11.59 -12.30
C LEU A 281 -2.88 -10.52 -12.58
N PHE A 282 -3.83 -10.39 -11.66
CA PHE A 282 -4.92 -9.44 -11.80
C PHE A 282 -4.96 -8.50 -10.60
N PHE A 283 -4.93 -7.21 -10.88
CA PHE A 283 -4.96 -6.14 -9.88
C PHE A 283 -6.09 -5.17 -10.22
N GLN A 284 -6.79 -4.72 -9.20
CA GLN A 284 -7.84 -3.71 -9.34
C GLN A 284 -7.52 -2.52 -8.46
N CYS A 285 -7.44 -1.33 -9.05
CA CYS A 285 -7.37 -0.08 -8.33
C CYS A 285 -8.78 0.35 -7.91
N LEU A 286 -8.92 0.89 -6.72
CA LEU A 286 -10.20 1.31 -6.16
C LEU A 286 -10.18 2.81 -5.88
N PRO A 287 -11.36 3.49 -5.84
CA PRO A 287 -11.43 4.91 -5.48
C PRO A 287 -10.73 5.20 -4.15
N GLY A 288 -9.95 6.27 -4.09
CA GLY A 288 -9.18 6.63 -2.89
C GLY A 288 -7.73 6.15 -2.92
N GLY A 289 -7.07 6.15 -4.07
CA GLY A 289 -5.70 5.64 -4.29
C GLY A 289 -4.62 6.08 -3.31
N PHE A 290 -4.78 7.22 -2.63
CA PHE A 290 -3.84 7.68 -1.59
C PHE A 290 -4.11 7.09 -0.20
N ARG A 291 -5.22 6.36 0.01
CA ARG A 291 -5.59 5.83 1.34
C ARG A 291 -4.65 4.76 1.85
N SER A 292 -4.10 3.93 0.98
CA SER A 292 -3.26 2.78 1.35
C SER A 292 -2.17 2.54 0.32
N THR A 293 -0.92 2.39 0.78
CA THR A 293 0.24 2.02 -0.05
C THR A 293 0.05 0.63 -0.63
N LEU A 294 0.37 0.45 -1.92
CA LEU A 294 0.24 -0.80 -2.66
C LEU A 294 -1.16 -1.42 -2.56
N HIS A 295 -2.20 -0.57 -2.56
CA HIS A 295 -3.58 -1.00 -2.37
C HIS A 295 -4.03 -2.14 -3.30
N PRO A 296 -3.74 -2.13 -4.63
CA PRO A 296 -4.10 -3.23 -5.52
C PRO A 296 -3.47 -4.56 -5.11
N LEU A 297 -2.23 -4.52 -4.61
CA LEU A 297 -1.51 -5.69 -4.15
C LEU A 297 -2.08 -6.18 -2.80
N VAL A 298 -2.24 -5.29 -1.81
CA VAL A 298 -2.87 -5.60 -0.51
C VAL A 298 -4.24 -6.22 -0.70
N ASN A 299 -5.06 -5.68 -1.62
CA ASN A 299 -6.38 -6.19 -1.93
C ASN A 299 -6.33 -7.63 -2.49
N SER A 300 -5.35 -7.93 -3.34
CA SER A 300 -5.15 -9.30 -3.86
C SER A 300 -4.75 -10.29 -2.77
N PHE A 301 -4.00 -9.87 -1.76
CA PHE A 301 -3.65 -10.69 -0.58
C PHE A 301 -4.85 -10.90 0.35
N SER A 302 -5.63 -9.85 0.61
CA SER A 302 -6.77 -9.89 1.54
C SER A 302 -7.89 -10.81 1.08
N GLN A 303 -8.12 -10.91 -0.23
CA GLN A 303 -9.14 -11.78 -0.80
C GLN A 303 -8.87 -13.29 -0.60
N ARG A 304 -7.65 -13.67 -0.26
CA ARG A 304 -7.17 -15.05 -0.23
C ARG A 304 -6.85 -15.59 1.17
N ARG A 305 -6.98 -14.77 2.21
CA ARG A 305 -6.72 -15.20 3.61
C ARG A 305 -7.90 -15.99 4.16
N SER A 306 -7.60 -17.14 4.77
CA SER A 306 -8.60 -18.06 5.35
C SER A 306 -8.56 -18.16 6.87
N ASP A 307 -7.70 -17.44 7.59
CA ASP A 307 -7.57 -17.61 9.03
C ASP A 307 -8.12 -16.39 9.81
N PRO A 308 -9.14 -16.57 10.66
CA PRO A 308 -9.73 -15.49 11.48
C PRO A 308 -8.89 -15.13 12.73
N ALA A 309 -7.88 -15.95 13.09
CA ALA A 309 -7.17 -15.80 14.36
C ALA A 309 -6.22 -14.61 14.43
N ASP A 310 -5.73 -14.10 13.29
CA ASP A 310 -4.66 -13.09 13.23
C ASP A 310 -5.15 -11.62 13.19
N GLY A 311 -6.38 -11.34 13.57
CA GLY A 311 -6.87 -9.96 13.67
C GLY A 311 -6.77 -9.11 12.38
N GLY A 312 -6.58 -9.73 11.20
CA GLY A 312 -6.56 -9.05 9.91
C GLY A 312 -5.22 -8.42 9.51
N ARG A 313 -4.17 -8.50 10.34
CA ARG A 313 -2.85 -7.93 10.02
C ARG A 313 -2.08 -8.81 9.04
N LEU A 314 -1.37 -8.18 8.10
CA LEU A 314 -0.49 -8.88 7.18
C LEU A 314 0.79 -9.28 7.91
N THR A 315 1.20 -10.55 7.83
CA THR A 315 2.46 -11.06 8.40
C THR A 315 3.46 -11.37 7.30
N VAL A 316 4.76 -11.38 7.63
CA VAL A 316 5.83 -11.74 6.69
C VAL A 316 5.59 -13.14 6.12
N ASP A 317 5.14 -14.10 6.95
CA ASP A 317 4.83 -15.47 6.51
C ASP A 317 3.69 -15.51 5.49
N ALA A 318 2.68 -14.65 5.65
CA ALA A 318 1.59 -14.56 4.69
C ALA A 318 2.06 -13.98 3.34
N VAL A 319 2.99 -13.03 3.36
CA VAL A 319 3.65 -12.50 2.16
C VAL A 319 4.49 -13.60 1.51
N ALA A 320 5.34 -14.29 2.27
CA ALA A 320 6.17 -15.39 1.79
C ALA A 320 5.32 -16.52 1.16
N ALA A 321 4.26 -16.96 1.83
CA ALA A 321 3.37 -17.99 1.32
C ALA A 321 2.67 -17.59 0.00
N GLN A 322 2.39 -16.30 -0.20
CA GLN A 322 1.81 -15.81 -1.45
C GLN A 322 2.84 -15.82 -2.59
N PHE A 323 4.06 -15.36 -2.34
CA PHE A 323 5.14 -15.38 -3.34
C PHE A 323 5.57 -16.81 -3.70
N ALA A 324 5.64 -17.71 -2.73
CA ALA A 324 5.96 -19.13 -2.95
C ALA A 324 4.98 -19.83 -3.91
N ARG A 325 3.68 -19.43 -3.92
CA ARG A 325 2.70 -19.95 -4.91
C ARG A 325 3.06 -19.65 -6.35
N HIS A 326 3.89 -18.62 -6.56
CA HIS A 326 4.40 -18.23 -7.86
C HIS A 326 5.84 -18.67 -8.10
N GLY A 327 6.39 -19.47 -7.17
CA GLY A 327 7.76 -19.97 -7.25
C GLY A 327 8.83 -18.96 -6.83
N VAL A 328 8.43 -17.92 -6.08
CA VAL A 328 9.34 -16.87 -5.59
C VAL A 328 9.59 -17.10 -4.10
N GLU A 329 10.79 -17.51 -3.72
CA GLU A 329 11.19 -17.83 -2.34
C GLU A 329 12.41 -16.99 -1.88
N ASP A 330 12.83 -16.00 -2.66
CA ASP A 330 13.98 -15.13 -2.37
C ASP A 330 13.69 -14.28 -1.12
N PRO A 331 14.50 -14.39 -0.03
CA PRO A 331 14.28 -13.66 1.21
C PRO A 331 14.36 -12.13 1.06
N GLU A 332 15.18 -11.61 0.13
CA GLU A 332 15.27 -10.18 -0.14
C GLU A 332 13.97 -9.66 -0.77
N VAL A 333 13.40 -10.42 -1.71
CA VAL A 333 12.10 -10.09 -2.34
C VAL A 333 11.00 -10.07 -1.29
N ILE A 334 10.93 -11.11 -0.45
CA ILE A 334 9.94 -11.21 0.62
C ILE A 334 10.12 -10.06 1.60
N GLY A 335 11.36 -9.75 1.99
CA GLY A 335 11.68 -8.68 2.94
C GLY A 335 11.23 -7.30 2.46
N ILE A 336 11.57 -6.91 1.23
CA ILE A 336 11.21 -5.60 0.70
C ILE A 336 9.70 -5.44 0.49
N PHE A 337 9.01 -6.46 -0.04
CA PHE A 337 7.57 -6.40 -0.18
C PHE A 337 6.85 -6.42 1.17
N SER A 338 7.35 -7.15 2.17
CA SER A 338 6.82 -7.12 3.53
C SER A 338 6.95 -5.73 4.16
N HIS A 339 8.07 -5.03 3.95
CA HIS A 339 8.27 -3.66 4.40
C HIS A 339 7.28 -2.69 3.75
N LEU A 340 7.16 -2.71 2.42
CA LEU A 340 6.26 -1.83 1.66
C LEU A 340 4.77 -2.08 1.98
N LEU A 341 4.41 -3.33 2.24
CA LEU A 341 3.05 -3.74 2.60
C LEU A 341 2.75 -3.49 4.10
N GLY A 342 3.73 -3.14 4.90
CA GLY A 342 3.58 -2.93 6.34
C GLY A 342 3.25 -4.21 7.11
N ALA A 343 3.83 -5.35 6.72
CA ALA A 343 3.62 -6.62 7.39
C ALA A 343 4.23 -6.62 8.81
N ASP A 344 3.53 -7.23 9.78
CA ASP A 344 4.06 -7.44 11.13
C ASP A 344 5.22 -8.44 11.08
N GLY A 345 6.29 -8.21 11.89
CA GLY A 345 7.54 -8.97 11.84
C GLY A 345 8.50 -8.48 10.76
N ARG A 346 8.42 -7.20 10.41
CA ARG A 346 9.29 -6.53 9.41
C ARG A 346 10.76 -6.77 9.69
N ASN A 347 11.51 -6.89 8.62
CA ASN A 347 12.96 -6.93 8.69
C ASN A 347 13.48 -5.51 9.04
N GLU A 348 14.14 -5.34 10.18
CA GLU A 348 14.75 -4.08 10.61
C GLU A 348 15.81 -3.56 9.61
N ALA A 349 16.29 -4.43 8.71
CA ALA A 349 17.27 -4.08 7.69
C ALA A 349 16.87 -2.92 6.76
N PHE A 350 15.57 -2.60 6.65
CA PHE A 350 15.09 -1.50 5.81
C PHE A 350 14.77 -0.21 6.59
N SER A 351 14.74 -0.23 7.93
CA SER A 351 14.41 0.94 8.76
C SER A 351 15.38 2.09 8.59
N ASP A 352 16.65 1.80 8.32
CA ASP A 352 17.71 2.80 8.16
C ASP A 352 18.02 3.10 6.68
N SER A 353 17.27 2.52 5.75
CA SER A 353 17.49 2.72 4.31
C SER A 353 16.84 4.00 3.81
N SER A 354 17.51 4.72 2.91
CA SER A 354 16.90 5.89 2.27
C SER A 354 15.69 5.48 1.40
N PRO A 355 14.68 6.36 1.22
CA PRO A 355 13.54 6.09 0.35
C PRO A 355 13.94 5.69 -1.09
N LYS A 356 15.00 6.30 -1.62
CA LYS A 356 15.56 5.97 -2.94
C LYS A 356 16.15 4.56 -2.97
N ALA A 357 16.86 4.16 -1.90
CA ALA A 357 17.41 2.79 -1.79
C ALA A 357 16.28 1.74 -1.75
N ILE A 358 15.20 2.02 -1.02
CA ILE A 358 14.03 1.15 -0.96
C ILE A 358 13.33 1.04 -2.32
N GLN A 359 13.17 2.14 -3.05
CA GLN A 359 12.62 2.12 -4.41
C GLN A 359 13.47 1.26 -5.35
N LYS A 360 14.80 1.37 -5.27
CA LYS A 360 15.69 0.50 -6.06
C LYS A 360 15.56 -0.97 -5.69
N SER A 361 15.57 -1.29 -4.40
CA SER A 361 15.36 -2.67 -3.93
C SER A 361 14.01 -3.21 -4.40
N ALA A 362 12.95 -2.40 -4.37
CA ALA A 362 11.64 -2.75 -4.88
C ALA A 362 11.64 -3.03 -6.38
N ARG A 363 12.35 -2.21 -7.18
CA ARG A 363 12.54 -2.43 -8.61
C ARG A 363 13.30 -3.72 -8.90
N GLN A 364 14.39 -3.98 -8.19
CA GLN A 364 15.17 -5.21 -8.34
C GLN A 364 14.36 -6.45 -7.95
N ALA A 365 13.61 -6.37 -6.84
CA ALA A 365 12.71 -7.42 -6.41
C ALA A 365 11.60 -7.69 -7.44
N LEU A 366 10.99 -6.64 -8.01
CA LEU A 366 10.00 -6.78 -9.08
C LEU A 366 10.58 -7.48 -10.31
N SER A 367 11.79 -7.11 -10.73
CA SER A 367 12.47 -7.76 -11.84
C SER A 367 12.71 -9.25 -11.57
N LYS A 368 13.16 -9.62 -10.37
CA LYS A 368 13.33 -11.04 -9.96
C LYS A 368 11.96 -11.77 -9.98
N VAL A 369 10.91 -11.17 -9.43
CA VAL A 369 9.55 -11.76 -9.41
C VAL A 369 9.06 -12.04 -10.82
N LEU A 370 9.10 -11.05 -11.71
CA LEU A 370 8.64 -11.20 -13.08
C LEU A 370 9.46 -12.24 -13.85
N SER A 371 10.78 -12.24 -13.69
CA SER A 371 11.67 -13.23 -14.34
C SER A 371 11.36 -14.66 -13.91
N VAL A 372 11.13 -14.90 -12.61
CA VAL A 372 10.79 -16.24 -12.09
C VAL A 372 9.43 -16.70 -12.60
N ILE A 373 8.43 -15.82 -12.61
CA ILE A 373 7.08 -16.16 -13.06
C ILE A 373 7.08 -16.46 -14.56
N CYS A 374 7.72 -15.62 -15.36
CA CYS A 374 7.81 -15.76 -16.82
C CYS A 374 8.68 -16.92 -17.28
N GLY A 375 9.65 -17.35 -16.48
CA GLY A 375 10.53 -18.47 -16.81
C GLY A 375 9.85 -19.84 -16.88
N GLN A 376 8.61 -19.96 -16.41
CA GLN A 376 7.84 -21.20 -16.41
C GLN A 376 6.75 -21.24 -17.49
N THR A 377 6.06 -20.12 -17.70
CA THR A 377 4.95 -19.99 -18.66
C THR A 377 4.72 -18.51 -18.99
N PRO A 378 4.20 -18.18 -20.19
CA PRO A 378 3.85 -16.80 -20.52
C PRO A 378 2.90 -16.19 -19.49
N LEU A 379 3.06 -14.88 -19.23
CA LEU A 379 2.37 -14.15 -18.17
C LEU A 379 1.46 -13.08 -18.75
N VAL A 380 0.20 -13.02 -18.30
CA VAL A 380 -0.65 -11.85 -18.48
C VAL A 380 -0.80 -11.10 -17.17
N ILE A 381 -0.51 -9.80 -17.18
CA ILE A 381 -0.70 -8.88 -16.06
C ILE A 381 -1.82 -7.93 -16.45
N ALA A 382 -2.88 -7.89 -15.66
CA ALA A 382 -4.00 -6.99 -15.89
C ALA A 382 -4.20 -6.07 -14.69
N VAL A 383 -4.21 -4.75 -14.93
CA VAL A 383 -4.42 -3.73 -13.90
C VAL A 383 -5.63 -2.88 -14.29
N GLU A 384 -6.72 -3.03 -13.53
CA GLU A 384 -7.95 -2.28 -13.78
C GLU A 384 -7.97 -0.93 -13.07
N ASP A 385 -8.55 0.06 -13.79
CA ASP A 385 -8.87 1.38 -13.27
C ASP A 385 -7.67 2.15 -12.70
N ILE A 386 -6.53 2.16 -13.43
CA ILE A 386 -5.27 2.81 -13.00
C ILE A 386 -5.40 4.31 -12.70
N HIS A 387 -6.51 4.96 -13.08
CA HIS A 387 -6.77 6.34 -12.68
C HIS A 387 -6.99 6.52 -11.16
N TRP A 388 -7.13 5.41 -10.41
CA TRP A 388 -7.19 5.35 -8.95
C TRP A 388 -5.96 4.73 -8.31
N ILE A 389 -4.89 4.51 -9.07
CA ILE A 389 -3.67 3.87 -8.57
C ILE A 389 -2.98 4.75 -7.52
N ASP A 390 -2.46 4.12 -6.47
CA ASP A 390 -1.61 4.81 -5.50
C ASP A 390 -0.21 5.04 -6.07
N PRO A 391 0.51 6.09 -5.63
CA PRO A 391 1.82 6.46 -6.18
C PRO A 391 2.87 5.36 -6.10
N THR A 392 2.88 4.57 -5.02
CA THR A 392 3.84 3.47 -4.88
C THR A 392 3.52 2.33 -5.85
N SER A 393 2.24 1.98 -6.04
CA SER A 393 1.82 1.02 -7.08
C SER A 393 2.08 1.56 -8.48
N GLU A 394 1.88 2.85 -8.73
CA GLU A 394 2.18 3.50 -9.99
C GLU A 394 3.67 3.38 -10.35
N TYR A 395 4.55 3.64 -9.38
CA TYR A 395 5.99 3.45 -9.55
C TYR A 395 6.33 2.01 -9.97
N LEU A 396 5.79 1.00 -9.27
CA LEU A 396 6.03 -0.41 -9.62
C LEU A 396 5.43 -0.80 -10.97
N LEU A 397 4.26 -0.26 -11.31
CA LEU A 397 3.62 -0.50 -12.61
C LEU A 397 4.46 0.07 -13.77
N ARG A 398 5.04 1.26 -13.59
CA ARG A 398 5.95 1.88 -14.55
C ARG A 398 7.21 1.03 -14.76
N GLU A 399 7.79 0.54 -13.69
CA GLU A 399 8.94 -0.38 -13.77
C GLU A 399 8.57 -1.73 -14.43
N ALA A 400 7.38 -2.27 -14.15
CA ALA A 400 6.89 -3.46 -14.83
C ALA A 400 6.72 -3.23 -16.34
N ALA A 401 6.17 -2.08 -16.73
CA ALA A 401 5.99 -1.71 -18.13
C ALA A 401 7.34 -1.61 -18.89
N ARG A 402 8.41 -1.14 -18.23
CA ARG A 402 9.77 -1.13 -18.80
C ARG A 402 10.38 -2.52 -18.97
N LEU A 403 10.04 -3.46 -18.09
CA LEU A 403 10.56 -4.82 -18.09
C LEU A 403 9.81 -5.74 -19.05
N VAL A 404 8.49 -5.58 -19.17
CA VAL A 404 7.62 -6.44 -19.97
C VAL A 404 8.10 -6.66 -21.41
N PRO A 405 8.58 -5.67 -22.19
CA PRO A 405 9.06 -5.90 -23.56
C PRO A 405 10.20 -6.92 -23.67
N THR A 406 10.93 -7.19 -22.60
CA THR A 406 12.02 -8.16 -22.55
C THR A 406 11.61 -9.55 -22.06
N LEU A 407 10.32 -9.75 -21.74
CA LEU A 407 9.76 -10.95 -21.13
C LEU A 407 8.65 -11.55 -21.98
N PRO A 408 8.36 -12.87 -21.90
CA PRO A 408 7.14 -13.44 -22.48
C PRO A 408 5.89 -13.04 -21.66
N ALA A 409 5.54 -11.76 -21.71
CA ALA A 409 4.48 -11.18 -20.88
C ALA A 409 3.64 -10.16 -21.65
N LEU A 410 2.34 -10.11 -21.32
CA LEU A 410 1.41 -9.09 -21.77
C LEU A 410 0.90 -8.30 -20.57
N LEU A 411 1.17 -6.99 -20.56
CA LEU A 411 0.61 -6.05 -19.58
C LEU A 411 -0.58 -5.31 -20.19
N ILE A 412 -1.74 -5.43 -19.57
CA ILE A 412 -2.96 -4.71 -19.98
C ILE A 412 -3.37 -3.79 -18.84
N VAL A 413 -3.49 -2.50 -19.12
CA VAL A 413 -3.99 -1.51 -18.17
C VAL A 413 -5.29 -0.90 -18.65
N THR A 414 -6.23 -0.61 -17.75
CA THR A 414 -7.46 0.10 -18.09
C THR A 414 -7.57 1.44 -17.36
N SER A 415 -8.05 2.50 -18.05
CA SER A 415 -8.20 3.85 -17.49
C SER A 415 -9.45 4.56 -18.00
N ARG A 416 -9.90 5.57 -17.24
CA ARG A 416 -10.78 6.63 -17.75
C ARG A 416 -9.85 7.70 -18.32
N GLU A 417 -9.90 7.95 -19.63
CA GLU A 417 -9.14 9.02 -20.34
C GLU A 417 -7.69 9.36 -19.89
N ASN A 418 -6.85 9.55 -20.83
CA ASN A 418 -5.48 10.14 -20.91
C ASN A 418 -4.52 10.28 -19.70
N ARG A 419 -4.84 9.84 -18.50
CA ARG A 419 -3.88 9.83 -17.38
C ARG A 419 -2.73 8.82 -17.53
N HIS A 420 -2.83 7.90 -18.46
CA HIS A 420 -1.82 6.85 -18.67
C HIS A 420 -0.61 7.31 -19.48
N ALA A 421 -0.68 8.43 -20.19
CA ALA A 421 0.45 8.94 -20.97
C ALA A 421 1.68 9.23 -20.11
N SER A 422 1.48 9.63 -18.84
CA SER A 422 2.57 9.85 -17.88
C SER A 422 3.18 8.57 -17.28
N LEU A 423 2.55 7.41 -17.48
CA LEU A 423 3.06 6.11 -17.00
C LEU A 423 4.13 5.51 -17.91
N PHE A 424 4.24 5.99 -19.16
CA PHE A 424 5.08 5.38 -20.17
C PHE A 424 6.04 6.45 -20.74
N ASP A 425 7.18 6.69 -20.07
CA ASP A 425 8.18 7.68 -20.48
C ASP A 425 8.97 7.25 -21.74
N GLU A 426 9.06 5.96 -22.03
CA GLU A 426 9.79 5.40 -23.15
C GLU A 426 8.96 4.33 -23.88
N GLY A 427 8.43 4.68 -25.04
CA GLY A 427 7.61 3.79 -25.89
C GLY A 427 6.12 3.90 -25.57
N GLU A 428 5.36 4.50 -26.50
CA GLU A 428 3.90 4.54 -26.37
C GLU A 428 3.33 3.12 -26.34
N PRO A 429 2.51 2.76 -25.32
CA PRO A 429 1.83 1.47 -25.32
C PRO A 429 0.88 1.39 -26.51
N GLU A 430 0.60 0.21 -27.00
CA GLU A 430 -0.48 0.07 -27.95
C GLU A 430 -1.79 0.53 -27.30
N HIS A 431 -2.44 1.51 -27.89
CA HIS A 431 -3.59 2.19 -27.30
C HIS A 431 -4.89 1.75 -27.95
N ILE A 432 -5.81 1.22 -27.13
CA ILE A 432 -7.17 0.84 -27.53
C ILE A 432 -8.15 1.83 -26.87
N SER A 433 -8.72 2.74 -27.65
CA SER A 433 -9.76 3.66 -27.19
C SER A 433 -11.13 3.08 -27.46
N LEU A 434 -11.92 2.84 -26.39
CA LEU A 434 -13.27 2.33 -26.51
C LEU A 434 -14.28 3.47 -26.65
N GLY A 435 -14.93 3.54 -27.81
CA GLY A 435 -16.10 4.38 -28.06
C GLY A 435 -17.41 3.72 -27.61
N PRO A 436 -18.55 4.41 -27.68
CA PRO A 436 -19.88 3.82 -27.53
C PRO A 436 -20.10 2.67 -28.53
N LEU A 437 -21.02 1.75 -28.19
CA LEU A 437 -21.52 0.76 -29.16
C LEU A 437 -22.26 1.48 -30.27
N ASP A 438 -22.13 0.98 -31.50
CA ASP A 438 -22.90 1.51 -32.62
C ASP A 438 -24.38 1.11 -32.51
N HIS A 439 -25.17 1.54 -33.49
CA HIS A 439 -26.59 1.30 -33.51
C HIS A 439 -26.94 -0.21 -33.56
N ASP A 440 -26.27 -0.98 -34.41
CA ASP A 440 -26.51 -2.42 -34.58
C ASP A 440 -26.03 -3.22 -33.38
N GLU A 441 -24.84 -2.87 -32.82
CA GLU A 441 -24.32 -3.44 -31.61
C GLU A 441 -25.24 -3.15 -30.41
N THR A 442 -25.78 -1.93 -30.30
CA THR A 442 -26.74 -1.54 -29.25
C THR A 442 -28.02 -2.39 -29.35
N ARG A 443 -28.57 -2.56 -30.53
CA ARG A 443 -29.75 -3.41 -30.75
C ARG A 443 -29.48 -4.87 -30.37
N LEU A 444 -28.35 -5.42 -30.77
CA LEU A 444 -27.93 -6.77 -30.41
C LEU A 444 -27.73 -6.92 -28.89
N ALA A 445 -27.16 -5.93 -28.25
CA ALA A 445 -26.94 -5.92 -26.79
C ALA A 445 -28.26 -5.91 -26.00
N ILE A 446 -29.27 -5.19 -26.49
CA ILE A 446 -30.62 -5.17 -25.91
C ILE A 446 -31.33 -6.50 -26.18
N ALA A 447 -31.36 -6.96 -27.43
CA ALA A 447 -32.04 -8.19 -27.81
C ALA A 447 -31.49 -9.42 -27.07
N ALA A 448 -30.19 -9.48 -26.88
CA ALA A 448 -29.53 -10.56 -26.11
C ALA A 448 -29.91 -10.59 -24.64
N ARG A 449 -30.45 -9.51 -24.08
CA ARG A 449 -30.83 -9.39 -22.63
C ARG A 449 -32.33 -9.48 -22.45
N TRP A 450 -33.12 -9.19 -23.48
CA TRP A 450 -34.56 -9.11 -23.38
C TRP A 450 -35.19 -10.52 -23.44
N PRO A 451 -36.10 -10.86 -22.51
CA PRO A 451 -36.67 -12.20 -22.47
C PRO A 451 -37.58 -12.50 -23.65
N ASN A 452 -37.53 -13.71 -24.22
CA ASN A 452 -38.33 -14.15 -25.37
C ASN A 452 -39.87 -14.04 -25.19
N HIS A 453 -40.35 -14.08 -23.92
CA HIS A 453 -41.78 -13.99 -23.61
C HIS A 453 -42.30 -12.53 -23.53
N ARG A 454 -41.47 -11.52 -23.72
CA ARG A 454 -41.83 -10.08 -23.73
C ARG A 454 -41.42 -9.36 -25.04
N GLN A 455 -41.41 -10.07 -26.14
CA GLN A 455 -40.94 -9.55 -27.44
C GLN A 455 -41.78 -8.40 -27.97
N GLU A 456 -43.07 -8.26 -27.60
CA GLU A 456 -43.96 -7.18 -28.04
C GLU A 456 -43.45 -5.78 -27.58
N ALA A 457 -42.80 -5.68 -26.44
CA ALA A 457 -42.25 -4.43 -25.93
C ALA A 457 -40.83 -4.10 -26.46
N LEU A 458 -40.20 -5.03 -27.19
CA LEU A 458 -38.81 -4.86 -27.65
C LEU A 458 -38.60 -3.66 -28.59
N PRO A 459 -39.49 -3.36 -29.58
CA PRO A 459 -39.28 -2.23 -30.47
C PRO A 459 -39.25 -0.88 -29.75
N GLN A 460 -40.14 -0.68 -28.78
CA GLN A 460 -40.22 0.54 -27.99
C GLN A 460 -39.01 0.66 -27.02
N LEU A 461 -38.59 -0.45 -26.41
CA LEU A 461 -37.41 -0.48 -25.58
C LEU A 461 -36.13 -0.14 -26.36
N LEU A 462 -36.02 -0.61 -27.61
CA LEU A 462 -34.94 -0.27 -28.50
C LEU A 462 -34.87 1.23 -28.75
N GLU A 463 -35.98 1.88 -29.11
CA GLU A 463 -36.04 3.31 -29.40
C GLU A 463 -35.64 4.16 -28.14
N VAL A 464 -36.19 3.81 -26.97
CA VAL A 464 -35.93 4.51 -25.73
C VAL A 464 -34.46 4.30 -25.32
N SER A 465 -33.96 3.08 -25.42
CA SER A 465 -32.58 2.75 -25.03
C SER A 465 -31.55 3.43 -25.93
N GLU A 466 -31.74 3.48 -27.22
CA GLU A 466 -30.85 4.17 -28.15
C GLU A 466 -30.73 5.66 -27.82
N ARG A 467 -31.89 6.29 -27.58
CA ARG A 467 -31.96 7.72 -27.25
C ARG A 467 -31.29 8.07 -25.91
N ILE A 468 -31.43 7.20 -24.91
CA ILE A 468 -30.98 7.50 -23.50
C ILE A 468 -29.59 6.98 -23.22
N SER A 469 -29.23 5.78 -23.72
CA SER A 469 -27.95 5.14 -23.38
C SER A 469 -26.74 5.78 -24.04
N GLY A 470 -26.94 6.45 -25.19
CA GLY A 470 -25.83 6.93 -26.03
C GLY A 470 -24.85 5.83 -26.41
N GLY A 471 -25.30 4.56 -26.51
CA GLY A 471 -24.46 3.41 -26.83
C GLY A 471 -23.55 2.95 -25.66
N VAL A 472 -23.74 3.47 -24.44
CA VAL A 472 -22.94 3.05 -23.28
C VAL A 472 -23.50 1.73 -22.71
N PRO A 473 -22.71 0.62 -22.72
CA PRO A 473 -23.21 -0.70 -22.33
C PRO A 473 -23.83 -0.79 -20.95
N LEU A 474 -23.26 -0.07 -19.96
CA LEU A 474 -23.81 -0.02 -18.60
C LEU A 474 -25.20 0.62 -18.57
N PHE A 475 -25.39 1.70 -19.32
CA PHE A 475 -26.69 2.38 -19.39
C PHE A 475 -27.73 1.50 -20.08
N ILE A 476 -27.37 0.81 -21.16
CA ILE A 476 -28.23 -0.19 -21.83
C ILE A 476 -28.66 -1.26 -20.82
N GLU A 477 -27.74 -1.78 -20.01
CA GLU A 477 -27.99 -2.81 -19.03
C GLU A 477 -28.98 -2.34 -17.95
N GLU A 478 -28.82 -1.14 -17.44
CA GLU A 478 -29.71 -0.58 -16.40
C GLU A 478 -31.09 -0.19 -16.95
N ILE A 479 -31.16 0.27 -18.20
CA ILE A 479 -32.45 0.53 -18.88
C ILE A 479 -33.23 -0.77 -19.09
N CYS A 480 -32.59 -1.83 -19.56
CA CYS A 480 -33.21 -3.14 -19.71
C CYS A 480 -33.69 -3.68 -18.35
N GLN A 481 -32.89 -3.53 -17.29
CA GLN A 481 -33.27 -3.99 -15.96
C GLN A 481 -34.46 -3.19 -15.41
N TRP A 482 -34.45 -1.86 -15.57
CA TRP A 482 -35.55 -0.99 -15.18
C TRP A 482 -36.86 -1.33 -15.92
N ALA A 483 -36.81 -1.52 -17.25
CA ALA A 483 -37.96 -1.93 -18.05
C ALA A 483 -38.48 -3.34 -17.70
N PHE A 484 -37.61 -4.20 -17.17
CA PHE A 484 -38.01 -5.51 -16.66
C PHE A 484 -38.73 -5.44 -15.30
N GLU A 485 -38.31 -4.55 -14.42
CA GLU A 485 -38.85 -4.34 -13.07
C GLU A 485 -40.15 -3.58 -13.06
N THR A 486 -40.39 -2.67 -14.04
CA THR A 486 -41.60 -1.87 -14.19
C THR A 486 -42.61 -2.57 -15.13
N ALA A 487 -43.90 -2.41 -14.91
CA ALA A 487 -44.90 -2.83 -15.89
C ALA A 487 -44.70 -2.06 -17.20
N ALA A 488 -44.87 -2.72 -18.36
CA ALA A 488 -44.52 -2.16 -19.65
C ALA A 488 -45.18 -0.81 -19.99
N GLU A 489 -46.32 -0.50 -19.37
CA GLU A 489 -47.04 0.78 -19.55
C GLU A 489 -46.40 1.95 -18.79
N ASP A 490 -45.79 1.71 -17.59
CA ASP A 490 -45.10 2.72 -16.80
C ASP A 490 -43.66 2.95 -17.29
N ALA A 491 -43.05 1.98 -17.95
CA ALA A 491 -41.70 2.09 -18.52
C ALA A 491 -41.63 3.11 -19.69
N MET A 492 -42.76 3.55 -20.19
CA MET A 492 -42.86 4.52 -21.29
C MET A 492 -42.83 5.97 -20.84
N SER A 493 -43.06 6.27 -19.57
CA SER A 493 -42.99 7.61 -18.97
C SER A 493 -41.59 7.97 -18.49
N VAL A 494 -40.64 7.99 -19.42
CA VAL A 494 -39.31 8.57 -19.10
C VAL A 494 -39.47 10.04 -18.72
N PRO A 495 -38.91 10.51 -17.61
CA PRO A 495 -39.00 11.92 -17.23
C PRO A 495 -38.57 12.83 -18.40
N ALA A 496 -39.43 13.79 -18.76
CA ALA A 496 -39.24 14.67 -19.90
C ALA A 496 -37.90 15.46 -19.90
N ASN A 497 -37.21 15.52 -18.75
CA ASN A 497 -35.90 16.16 -18.54
C ASN A 497 -34.72 15.26 -18.94
N ALA A 498 -34.91 13.98 -19.26
CA ALA A 498 -33.86 13.02 -19.60
C ALA A 498 -33.26 13.24 -21.00
N SER A 499 -33.79 14.17 -21.79
CA SER A 499 -33.42 14.35 -23.20
C SER A 499 -32.18 15.19 -23.48
N ARG A 500 -31.49 15.73 -22.45
CA ARG A 500 -30.34 16.64 -22.62
C ARG A 500 -28.98 16.10 -22.18
N ASN A 501 -28.92 15.03 -21.37
CA ASN A 501 -27.66 14.44 -20.90
C ASN A 501 -27.87 12.97 -20.50
N HIS A 502 -27.16 12.03 -21.14
CA HIS A 502 -27.24 10.59 -20.89
C HIS A 502 -26.93 10.23 -19.42
N VAL A 503 -26.01 10.97 -18.77
CA VAL A 503 -25.65 10.76 -17.35
C VAL A 503 -26.82 11.08 -16.43
N SER A 504 -27.49 12.21 -16.64
CA SER A 504 -28.66 12.59 -15.83
C SER A 504 -29.85 11.64 -16.02
N ALA A 505 -30.01 11.10 -17.20
CA ALA A 505 -31.02 10.06 -17.48
C ALA A 505 -30.71 8.75 -16.73
N PHE A 506 -29.44 8.33 -16.74
CA PHE A 506 -28.96 7.18 -15.98
C PHE A 506 -29.15 7.35 -14.46
N GLU A 507 -28.82 8.53 -13.92
CA GLU A 507 -29.05 8.87 -12.52
C GLU A 507 -30.54 8.79 -12.16
N GLY A 508 -31.41 9.29 -13.01
CA GLY A 508 -32.87 9.22 -12.85
C GLY A 508 -33.38 7.78 -12.78
N ILE A 509 -32.91 6.91 -13.69
CA ILE A 509 -33.28 5.49 -13.73
C ILE A 509 -32.80 4.77 -12.48
N LEU A 510 -31.56 4.96 -12.08
CA LEU A 510 -31.02 4.34 -10.87
C LEU A 510 -31.77 4.77 -9.60
N ASN A 511 -32.09 6.07 -9.48
CA ASN A 511 -32.85 6.57 -8.36
C ASN A 511 -34.27 6.01 -8.33
N SER A 512 -34.97 5.96 -9.48
CA SER A 512 -36.29 5.34 -9.60
C SER A 512 -36.27 3.88 -9.16
N ARG A 513 -35.31 3.07 -9.68
CA ARG A 513 -35.14 1.67 -9.27
C ARG A 513 -34.89 1.52 -7.78
N LEU A 514 -34.03 2.40 -7.21
CA LEU A 514 -33.67 2.37 -5.79
C LEU A 514 -34.87 2.72 -4.88
N GLU A 515 -35.71 3.67 -5.30
CA GLU A 515 -36.93 4.07 -4.55
C GLU A 515 -37.93 2.90 -4.43
N HIS A 516 -38.06 2.05 -5.46
CA HIS A 516 -38.95 0.88 -5.44
C HIS A 516 -38.49 -0.23 -4.49
N LEU A 517 -37.23 -0.20 -4.01
CA LEU A 517 -36.70 -1.23 -3.11
C LEU A 517 -36.98 -0.95 -1.60
N GLY A 518 -37.78 0.06 -1.27
CA GLY A 518 -38.21 0.34 0.09
C GLY A 518 -37.04 0.49 1.07
N SER A 519 -37.04 -0.27 2.16
CA SER A 519 -35.98 -0.19 3.20
C SER A 519 -34.58 -0.60 2.69
N ALA A 520 -34.46 -1.34 1.60
CA ALA A 520 -33.15 -1.69 1.04
C ALA A 520 -32.42 -0.48 0.46
N ARG A 521 -33.17 0.57 0.06
CA ARG A 521 -32.60 1.87 -0.33
C ARG A 521 -31.68 2.47 0.74
N ASP A 522 -32.07 2.40 2.00
CA ASP A 522 -31.28 2.99 3.09
C ASP A 522 -29.98 2.19 3.31
N VAL A 523 -30.00 0.87 3.09
CA VAL A 523 -28.81 0.04 3.10
C VAL A 523 -27.88 0.39 1.93
N ALA A 524 -28.41 0.65 0.73
CA ALA A 524 -27.60 1.10 -0.41
C ALA A 524 -26.94 2.46 -0.14
N ARG A 525 -27.70 3.41 0.45
CA ARG A 525 -27.22 4.74 0.84
C ARG A 525 -26.12 4.67 1.90
N ALA A 526 -26.34 3.88 2.96
CA ALA A 526 -25.35 3.65 4.01
C ALA A 526 -24.09 2.93 3.46
N GLY A 527 -24.29 1.96 2.60
CA GLY A 527 -23.20 1.25 1.89
C GLY A 527 -22.37 2.17 1.00
N ALA A 528 -23.01 3.10 0.29
CA ALA A 528 -22.32 4.08 -0.55
C ALA A 528 -21.38 4.99 0.26
N VAL A 529 -21.76 5.32 1.51
CA VAL A 529 -20.91 6.05 2.44
C VAL A 529 -19.82 5.17 3.05
N ALA A 530 -20.12 3.89 3.36
CA ALA A 530 -19.16 2.97 3.98
C ALA A 530 -17.99 2.62 3.04
N GLY A 531 -18.16 2.76 1.73
CA GLY A 531 -17.11 2.54 0.73
C GLY A 531 -17.51 1.55 -0.37
N ASP A 532 -16.53 1.15 -1.18
CA ASP A 532 -16.75 0.22 -2.29
C ASP A 532 -17.11 -1.20 -1.82
N ARG A 533 -16.69 -1.57 -0.60
CA ARG A 533 -16.99 -2.83 0.06
C ARG A 533 -17.36 -2.60 1.52
N PHE A 534 -18.35 -3.30 1.99
CA PHE A 534 -18.81 -3.20 3.36
C PHE A 534 -19.42 -4.51 3.87
N THR A 535 -19.45 -4.67 5.18
CA THR A 535 -20.13 -5.77 5.86
C THR A 535 -21.38 -5.26 6.58
N VAL A 536 -22.25 -6.16 6.97
CA VAL A 536 -23.40 -5.82 7.82
C VAL A 536 -22.95 -5.19 9.15
N SER A 537 -21.77 -5.59 9.64
CA SER A 537 -21.19 -4.99 10.85
C SER A 537 -20.86 -3.51 10.70
N LEU A 538 -20.42 -3.07 9.49
CA LEU A 538 -20.20 -1.66 9.16
C LEU A 538 -21.52 -0.88 9.00
N LEU A 539 -22.57 -1.52 8.50
CA LEU A 539 -23.88 -0.88 8.32
C LEU A 539 -24.65 -0.66 9.62
N ARG A 540 -24.45 -1.54 10.61
CA ARG A 540 -25.20 -1.48 11.87
C ARG A 540 -25.12 -0.15 12.61
N PRO A 541 -23.94 0.47 12.79
CA PRO A 541 -23.87 1.81 13.41
C PRO A 541 -24.44 2.91 12.53
N LEU A 542 -24.49 2.74 11.21
CA LEU A 542 -25.07 3.72 10.29
C LEU A 542 -26.60 3.71 10.34
N LEU A 543 -27.19 2.53 10.55
CA LEU A 543 -28.62 2.28 10.58
C LEU A 543 -29.01 1.60 11.92
N PRO A 544 -28.95 2.31 13.06
CA PRO A 544 -29.09 1.71 14.39
C PRO A 544 -30.49 1.13 14.66
N GLU A 545 -31.52 1.64 13.97
CA GLU A 545 -32.90 1.17 14.09
C GLU A 545 -33.14 -0.20 13.40
N ALA A 546 -32.22 -0.61 12.50
CA ALA A 546 -32.38 -1.84 11.73
C ALA A 546 -31.76 -3.04 12.45
N SER A 547 -32.51 -4.16 12.53
CA SER A 547 -31.96 -5.40 13.03
C SER A 547 -30.94 -6.02 12.08
N ARG A 548 -30.01 -6.84 12.60
CA ARG A 548 -29.05 -7.56 11.76
C ARG A 548 -29.73 -8.39 10.66
N LYS A 549 -30.87 -9.01 10.96
CA LYS A 549 -31.65 -9.82 10.02
C LYS A 549 -32.24 -8.95 8.91
N SER A 550 -32.76 -7.76 9.26
CA SER A 550 -33.28 -6.81 8.30
C SER A 550 -32.19 -6.27 7.37
N LEU A 551 -31.00 -5.92 7.91
CA LEU A 551 -29.85 -5.47 7.13
C LEU A 551 -29.36 -6.53 6.16
N LEU A 552 -29.28 -7.80 6.59
CA LEU A 552 -28.92 -8.93 5.73
C LEU A 552 -29.94 -9.10 4.61
N HIS A 553 -31.23 -9.10 4.92
CA HIS A 553 -32.28 -9.25 3.93
C HIS A 553 -32.26 -8.12 2.89
N ALA A 554 -32.11 -6.87 3.35
CA ALA A 554 -31.99 -5.72 2.46
C ALA A 554 -30.76 -5.76 1.55
N ALA A 555 -29.60 -6.20 2.08
CA ALA A 555 -28.39 -6.38 1.29
C ALA A 555 -28.56 -7.49 0.22
N GLU A 556 -29.26 -8.58 0.56
CA GLU A 556 -29.60 -9.63 -0.39
C GLU A 556 -30.56 -9.13 -1.48
N THR A 557 -31.61 -8.39 -1.11
CA THR A 557 -32.52 -7.75 -2.08
C THR A 557 -31.75 -6.87 -3.05
N LEU A 558 -30.77 -6.08 -2.57
CA LEU A 558 -29.90 -5.26 -3.43
C LEU A 558 -29.01 -6.10 -4.33
N CYS A 559 -28.57 -7.30 -3.89
CA CYS A 559 -27.85 -8.22 -4.74
C CYS A 559 -28.74 -8.83 -5.84
N GLU A 560 -29.97 -9.17 -5.50
CA GLU A 560 -30.95 -9.70 -6.44
C GLU A 560 -31.36 -8.66 -7.49
N SER A 561 -31.49 -7.41 -7.08
CA SER A 561 -31.79 -6.28 -7.97
C SER A 561 -30.57 -5.75 -8.74
N GLY A 562 -29.38 -6.35 -8.56
CA GLY A 562 -28.18 -6.01 -9.34
C GLY A 562 -27.42 -4.75 -8.88
N PHE A 563 -27.76 -4.13 -7.74
CA PHE A 563 -27.01 -3.00 -7.20
C PHE A 563 -25.74 -3.43 -6.50
N LEU A 564 -25.80 -4.52 -5.74
CA LEU A 564 -24.69 -5.07 -4.96
C LEU A 564 -24.25 -6.45 -5.45
N THR A 565 -23.06 -6.82 -5.02
CA THR A 565 -22.49 -8.16 -5.19
C THR A 565 -21.99 -8.68 -3.86
N ARG A 566 -22.07 -9.99 -3.68
CA ARG A 566 -21.39 -10.66 -2.56
C ARG A 566 -19.91 -10.78 -2.87
N VAL A 567 -19.08 -10.35 -1.92
CA VAL A 567 -17.63 -10.46 -2.00
C VAL A 567 -17.16 -11.19 -0.76
N ARG A 568 -16.26 -12.16 -0.89
CA ARG A 568 -15.60 -12.74 0.27
C ARG A 568 -14.62 -11.75 0.84
N ALA A 569 -14.69 -11.54 2.15
CA ALA A 569 -13.76 -10.73 2.87
C ALA A 569 -13.40 -11.40 4.20
N HIS A 570 -12.37 -10.89 4.87
CA HIS A 570 -11.97 -11.34 6.19
C HIS A 570 -13.17 -11.34 7.17
N GLY A 571 -13.44 -12.48 7.78
CA GLY A 571 -14.52 -12.62 8.78
C GLY A 571 -15.92 -12.84 8.23
N GLY A 572 -16.14 -13.10 6.90
CA GLY A 572 -17.46 -13.45 6.39
C GLY A 572 -17.81 -12.87 5.02
N ILE A 573 -19.11 -12.64 4.82
CA ILE A 573 -19.66 -12.08 3.60
C ILE A 573 -19.58 -10.54 3.69
N ALA A 574 -18.92 -9.94 2.72
CA ALA A 574 -19.00 -8.50 2.44
C ALA A 574 -19.84 -8.25 1.18
N TYR A 575 -20.33 -7.06 1.06
CA TYR A 575 -21.08 -6.59 -0.10
C TYR A 575 -20.27 -5.49 -0.79
N GLY A 576 -20.27 -5.46 -2.12
CA GLY A 576 -19.65 -4.40 -2.90
C GLY A 576 -20.60 -3.92 -3.99
N PHE A 577 -20.48 -2.66 -4.38
CA PHE A 577 -21.27 -2.14 -5.51
C PHE A 577 -20.85 -2.83 -6.80
N ARG A 578 -21.83 -3.13 -7.66
CA ARG A 578 -21.59 -3.77 -8.95
C ARG A 578 -20.68 -2.93 -9.84
N HIS A 579 -20.90 -1.62 -9.85
CA HIS A 579 -20.10 -0.65 -10.57
C HIS A 579 -19.83 0.57 -9.68
N ALA A 580 -18.62 1.13 -9.76
CA ALA A 580 -18.26 2.33 -9.02
C ALA A 580 -19.19 3.51 -9.32
N LEU A 581 -19.67 3.60 -10.57
CA LEU A 581 -20.64 4.64 -11.00
C LEU A 581 -21.97 4.53 -10.25
N ILE A 582 -22.44 3.32 -9.92
CA ILE A 582 -23.66 3.13 -9.12
C ILE A 582 -23.45 3.66 -7.71
N GLN A 583 -22.32 3.34 -7.08
CA GLN A 583 -21.96 3.86 -5.76
C GLN A 583 -21.88 5.39 -5.76
N GLU A 584 -21.19 5.96 -6.77
CA GLU A 584 -20.98 7.40 -6.93
C GLU A 584 -22.33 8.12 -7.11
N THR A 585 -23.22 7.58 -7.95
CA THR A 585 -24.58 8.13 -8.17
C THR A 585 -25.40 8.11 -6.86
N ILE A 586 -25.43 6.99 -6.13
CA ILE A 586 -26.15 6.88 -4.86
C ILE A 586 -25.57 7.83 -3.81
N TYR A 587 -24.24 7.90 -3.70
CA TYR A 587 -23.56 8.81 -2.78
C TYR A 587 -23.86 10.27 -3.09
N ASN A 588 -23.78 10.66 -4.37
CA ASN A 588 -24.06 12.03 -4.81
C ASN A 588 -25.54 12.41 -4.68
N GLY A 589 -26.44 11.45 -4.74
CA GLY A 589 -27.88 11.64 -4.49
C GLY A 589 -28.24 11.89 -3.01
N LEU A 590 -27.31 11.66 -2.06
CA LEU A 590 -27.53 11.97 -0.65
C LEU A 590 -27.43 13.47 -0.37
N LEU A 591 -28.34 14.00 0.47
CA LEU A 591 -28.23 15.36 0.98
C LEU A 591 -26.93 15.54 1.80
N LYS A 592 -26.32 16.72 1.74
CA LYS A 592 -25.09 17.03 2.50
C LYS A 592 -25.21 16.72 4.01
N THR A 593 -26.39 17.00 4.58
CA THR A 593 -26.67 16.70 6.00
C THR A 593 -26.71 15.20 6.28
N GLN A 594 -27.33 14.41 5.39
CA GLN A 594 -27.36 12.95 5.52
C GLN A 594 -25.96 12.33 5.36
N ARG A 595 -25.18 12.77 4.34
CA ARG A 595 -23.80 12.35 4.17
C ARG A 595 -22.98 12.61 5.43
N ARG A 596 -23.05 13.84 5.95
CA ARG A 596 -22.31 14.23 7.16
C ARG A 596 -22.71 13.37 8.38
N LEU A 597 -23.99 13.07 8.56
CA LEU A 597 -24.48 12.23 9.64
C LEU A 597 -23.95 10.78 9.53
N LEU A 598 -24.01 10.18 8.32
CA LEU A 598 -23.55 8.81 8.09
C LEU A 598 -22.04 8.70 8.27
N HIS A 599 -21.24 9.63 7.72
CA HIS A 599 -19.81 9.68 7.96
C HIS A 599 -19.48 9.80 9.45
N ARG A 600 -20.20 10.66 10.19
CA ARG A 600 -19.99 10.84 11.63
C ARG A 600 -20.28 9.54 12.40
N ARG A 601 -21.39 8.87 12.09
CA ARG A 601 -21.74 7.58 12.74
C ARG A 601 -20.68 6.52 12.49
N LEU A 602 -20.20 6.42 11.26
CA LEU A 602 -19.16 5.44 10.89
C LEU A 602 -17.83 5.73 11.59
N PHE A 603 -17.38 7.00 11.59
CA PHE A 603 -16.17 7.43 12.25
C PHE A 603 -16.20 7.14 13.76
N MET A 604 -17.29 7.52 14.45
CA MET A 604 -17.45 7.27 15.88
C MET A 604 -17.49 5.79 16.21
N ALA A 605 -18.15 4.97 15.38
CA ALA A 605 -18.18 3.52 15.55
C ALA A 605 -16.80 2.89 15.37
N ALA A 606 -16.01 3.34 14.40
CA ALA A 606 -14.66 2.87 14.17
C ALA A 606 -13.70 3.22 15.32
N ASN A 607 -13.82 4.43 15.88
CA ASN A 607 -13.03 4.82 17.06
C ASN A 607 -13.36 4.00 18.32
N GLY A 608 -14.61 3.55 18.46
CA GLY A 608 -15.04 2.75 19.61
C GLY A 608 -14.93 1.24 19.45
N ASN A 609 -14.66 0.73 18.24
CA ASN A 609 -14.68 -0.72 17.95
C ASN A 609 -13.56 -1.15 17.01
N ARG A 610 -12.59 -1.93 17.53
CA ARG A 610 -11.46 -2.46 16.77
C ARG A 610 -11.87 -3.30 15.55
N ALA A 611 -12.96 -4.04 15.62
CA ALA A 611 -13.43 -4.87 14.50
C ALA A 611 -13.93 -4.00 13.34
N ILE A 612 -14.54 -2.83 13.63
CA ILE A 612 -14.95 -1.86 12.62
C ILE A 612 -13.72 -1.11 12.09
N ALA A 613 -12.82 -0.67 12.98
CA ALA A 613 -11.58 0.00 12.62
C ALA A 613 -10.69 -0.85 11.70
N GLY A 614 -10.68 -2.17 11.87
CA GLY A 614 -9.93 -3.11 11.01
C GLY A 614 -10.41 -3.18 9.55
N TRP A 615 -11.57 -2.62 9.23
CA TRP A 615 -12.09 -2.50 7.86
C TRP A 615 -11.70 -1.19 7.17
N LEU A 616 -11.26 -0.20 7.94
CA LEU A 616 -10.93 1.13 7.46
C LEU A 616 -9.44 1.38 7.74
N ASP A 617 -8.68 1.72 6.72
CA ASP A 617 -7.32 2.22 6.91
C ASP A 617 -7.34 3.63 7.52
N ALA A 618 -6.18 4.11 7.96
CA ALA A 618 -6.06 5.41 8.61
C ALA A 618 -6.47 6.57 7.68
N GLY A 619 -6.20 6.44 6.36
CA GLY A 619 -6.59 7.41 5.35
C GLY A 619 -8.10 7.48 5.17
N ALA A 620 -8.79 6.33 5.08
CA ALA A 620 -10.25 6.28 4.99
C ALA A 620 -10.92 6.85 6.25
N LEU A 621 -10.38 6.54 7.44
CA LEU A 621 -10.85 7.14 8.68
C LEU A 621 -10.72 8.66 8.69
N ALA A 622 -9.62 9.19 8.17
CA ALA A 622 -9.39 10.63 8.07
C ALA A 622 -10.42 11.31 7.15
N GLU A 623 -10.68 10.73 5.98
CA GLU A 623 -11.70 11.22 5.05
C GLU A 623 -13.11 11.18 5.66
N HIS A 624 -13.45 10.12 6.41
CA HIS A 624 -14.73 10.06 7.11
C HIS A 624 -14.85 11.12 8.20
N ALA A 625 -13.78 11.40 8.95
CA ALA A 625 -13.77 12.48 9.95
C ALA A 625 -13.93 13.85 9.29
N GLU A 626 -13.25 14.09 8.18
CA GLU A 626 -13.36 15.33 7.40
C GLU A 626 -14.78 15.52 6.86
N ALA A 627 -15.34 14.52 6.19
CA ALA A 627 -16.68 14.53 5.64
C ALA A 627 -17.76 14.64 6.74
N ALA A 628 -17.48 14.16 7.95
CA ALA A 628 -18.31 14.33 9.13
C ALA A 628 -18.28 15.74 9.72
N GLY A 629 -17.32 16.58 9.30
CA GLY A 629 -17.11 17.93 9.86
C GLY A 629 -16.52 17.88 11.26
N LEU A 630 -15.56 16.97 11.49
CA LEU A 630 -14.83 16.78 12.74
C LEU A 630 -13.34 17.14 12.52
N PRO A 631 -12.98 18.44 12.44
CA PRO A 631 -11.66 18.86 11.94
C PRO A 631 -10.51 18.34 12.79
N GLU A 632 -10.55 18.40 14.10
CA GLU A 632 -9.46 17.88 14.97
C GLU A 632 -9.24 16.37 14.79
N HIS A 633 -10.32 15.61 14.70
CA HIS A 633 -10.25 14.18 14.48
C HIS A 633 -9.72 13.86 13.06
N ALA A 634 -10.11 14.65 12.06
CA ALA A 634 -9.61 14.52 10.69
C ALA A 634 -8.11 14.78 10.63
N VAL A 635 -7.64 15.89 11.22
CA VAL A 635 -6.22 16.24 11.30
C VAL A 635 -5.42 15.15 12.00
N SER A 636 -5.86 14.67 13.16
CA SER A 636 -5.19 13.58 13.90
C SER A 636 -5.14 12.28 13.10
N SER A 637 -6.21 11.96 12.36
CA SER A 637 -6.28 10.75 11.54
C SER A 637 -5.41 10.86 10.27
N PHE A 638 -5.38 12.02 9.61
CA PHE A 638 -4.48 12.27 8.47
C PHE A 638 -3.02 12.26 8.90
N MET A 639 -2.69 12.83 10.06
CA MET A 639 -1.34 12.78 10.61
C MET A 639 -0.92 11.34 10.86
N ARG A 640 -1.78 10.53 11.48
CA ARG A 640 -1.51 9.09 11.70
C ARG A 640 -1.31 8.36 10.37
N ALA A 641 -2.17 8.57 9.37
CA ALA A 641 -2.02 7.99 8.04
C ALA A 641 -0.68 8.38 7.41
N GLY A 642 -0.32 9.66 7.47
CA GLY A 642 0.97 10.14 6.97
C GLY A 642 2.18 9.47 7.64
N MET A 643 2.14 9.31 8.95
CA MET A 643 3.20 8.60 9.72
C MET A 643 3.28 7.11 9.36
N GLU A 644 2.13 6.43 9.21
CA GLU A 644 2.08 5.03 8.77
C GLU A 644 2.68 4.86 7.38
N HIS A 645 2.37 5.74 6.42
CA HIS A 645 2.94 5.72 5.08
C HIS A 645 4.44 6.02 5.09
N ALA A 646 4.88 7.01 5.87
CA ALA A 646 6.30 7.33 6.02
C ALA A 646 7.10 6.13 6.57
N SER A 647 6.54 5.38 7.54
CA SER A 647 7.16 4.17 8.10
C SER A 647 7.31 3.02 7.09
N ARG A 648 6.56 3.06 5.98
CA ARG A 648 6.64 2.12 4.85
C ARG A 648 7.42 2.69 3.67
N SER A 649 8.08 3.84 3.86
CA SER A 649 8.81 4.58 2.82
C SER A 649 7.95 5.04 1.63
N ALA A 650 6.64 5.12 1.81
CA ALA A 650 5.67 5.66 0.87
C ALA A 650 5.56 7.19 1.05
N MET A 651 6.62 7.91 0.63
CA MET A 651 6.80 9.33 0.95
C MET A 651 5.80 10.24 0.25
N VAL A 652 5.31 9.87 -0.92
CA VAL A 652 4.32 10.67 -1.68
C VAL A 652 2.96 10.62 -0.99
N GLU A 653 2.53 9.42 -0.59
CA GLU A 653 1.30 9.21 0.17
C GLU A 653 1.39 9.87 1.56
N ALA A 654 2.52 9.71 2.24
CA ALA A 654 2.76 10.35 3.53
C ALA A 654 2.62 11.87 3.44
N ARG A 655 3.25 12.47 2.45
CA ARG A 655 3.19 13.91 2.17
C ARG A 655 1.75 14.36 1.87
N HIS A 656 1.04 13.64 1.02
CA HIS A 656 -0.35 13.95 0.67
C HIS A 656 -1.26 14.05 1.92
N HIS A 657 -1.18 13.06 2.81
CA HIS A 657 -1.98 13.07 4.03
C HIS A 657 -1.59 14.19 4.99
N LEU A 658 -0.29 14.44 5.16
CA LEU A 658 0.19 15.51 6.05
C LEU A 658 -0.12 16.91 5.50
N GLU A 659 -0.03 17.13 4.18
CA GLU A 659 -0.45 18.37 3.53
C GLU A 659 -1.97 18.58 3.65
N ARG A 660 -2.76 17.49 3.58
CA ARG A 660 -4.21 17.58 3.83
C ARG A 660 -4.52 17.96 5.27
N ALA A 661 -3.80 17.37 6.24
CA ALA A 661 -3.90 17.74 7.65
C ALA A 661 -3.58 19.24 7.86
N LEU A 662 -2.49 19.73 7.25
CA LEU A 662 -2.09 21.12 7.31
C LEU A 662 -3.14 22.05 6.69
N ALA A 663 -3.68 21.70 5.53
CA ALA A 663 -4.73 22.47 4.88
C ALA A 663 -5.99 22.63 5.77
N LEU A 664 -6.35 21.59 6.52
CA LEU A 664 -7.46 21.66 7.49
C LEU A 664 -7.13 22.60 8.67
N CYS A 665 -5.90 22.57 9.19
CA CYS A 665 -5.47 23.52 10.21
C CYS A 665 -5.55 24.97 9.73
N GLU A 666 -5.25 25.23 8.47
CA GLU A 666 -5.23 26.57 7.87
C GLU A 666 -6.62 27.10 7.50
N THR A 667 -7.48 26.22 6.98
CA THR A 667 -8.84 26.61 6.54
C THR A 667 -9.84 26.67 7.67
N MET A 668 -9.57 26.01 8.80
CA MET A 668 -10.46 25.95 9.98
C MET A 668 -9.72 26.33 11.28
N PRO A 669 -9.15 27.53 11.40
CA PRO A 669 -8.28 27.90 12.52
C PRO A 669 -9.00 27.87 13.88
N ASN A 670 -10.30 28.07 13.92
CA ASN A 670 -11.10 27.96 15.15
C ASN A 670 -11.57 26.53 15.48
N GLY A 671 -11.30 25.55 14.59
CA GLY A 671 -11.72 24.16 14.73
C GLY A 671 -10.56 23.20 15.02
N VAL A 672 -9.33 23.71 15.08
CA VAL A 672 -8.11 22.92 15.33
C VAL A 672 -7.23 23.68 16.31
N SER A 673 -6.77 23.00 17.35
CA SER A 673 -5.87 23.59 18.36
C SER A 673 -4.48 23.90 17.79
N ASP A 674 -3.83 24.95 18.32
CA ASP A 674 -2.43 25.27 17.97
C ASP A 674 -1.49 24.10 18.23
N GLU A 675 -1.73 23.31 19.28
CA GLU A 675 -0.94 22.12 19.62
C GLU A 675 -1.02 21.06 18.53
N LEU A 676 -2.20 20.79 17.99
CA LEU A 676 -2.37 19.83 16.92
C LEU A 676 -1.78 20.36 15.60
N HIS A 677 -1.91 21.66 15.33
CA HIS A 677 -1.28 22.30 14.19
C HIS A 677 0.26 22.17 14.25
N LEU A 678 0.86 22.47 15.40
CA LEU A 678 2.29 22.31 15.64
C LEU A 678 2.74 20.84 15.46
N SER A 679 1.91 19.89 15.93
CA SER A 679 2.19 18.46 15.75
C SER A 679 2.26 18.07 14.27
N VAL A 680 1.35 18.56 13.42
CA VAL A 680 1.37 18.35 11.97
C VAL A 680 2.65 18.92 11.36
N LEU A 681 3.00 20.17 11.70
CA LEU A 681 4.20 20.85 11.18
C LEU A 681 5.49 20.11 11.59
N THR A 682 5.52 19.58 12.82
CA THR A 682 6.66 18.81 13.34
C THR A 682 6.90 17.50 12.56
N VAL A 683 5.84 16.85 12.09
CA VAL A 683 5.94 15.61 11.29
C VAL A 683 6.21 15.93 9.81
N LEU A 684 5.55 16.94 9.25
CA LEU A 684 5.67 17.28 7.84
C LEU A 684 7.02 17.92 7.49
N GLY A 685 7.60 18.71 8.40
CA GLY A 685 8.85 19.43 8.17
C GLY A 685 10.03 18.54 7.76
N PRO A 686 10.39 17.51 8.56
CA PRO A 686 11.43 16.55 8.20
C PRO A 686 11.14 15.81 6.89
N LEU A 687 9.89 15.47 6.62
CA LEU A 687 9.48 14.82 5.37
C LEU A 687 9.75 15.72 4.14
N LEU A 688 9.42 17.02 4.23
CA LEU A 688 9.71 17.98 3.17
C LEU A 688 11.22 18.19 2.97
N THR A 689 11.98 18.32 4.07
CA THR A 689 13.44 18.43 3.99
C THR A 689 14.10 17.22 3.33
N ALA A 690 13.59 16.01 3.63
CA ALA A 690 14.11 14.76 3.05
C ALA A 690 13.72 14.56 1.58
N THR A 691 12.53 15.05 1.16
CA THR A 691 11.99 14.79 -0.19
C THR A 691 12.26 15.92 -1.18
N VAL A 692 12.24 17.18 -0.73
CA VAL A 692 12.39 18.37 -1.58
C VAL A 692 13.70 19.12 -1.31
N GLY A 693 14.33 18.86 -0.16
CA GLY A 693 15.58 19.48 0.28
C GLY A 693 15.39 20.59 1.33
N PRO A 694 16.42 20.81 2.19
CA PRO A 694 16.37 21.82 3.25
C PRO A 694 16.27 23.26 2.70
N ASN A 695 16.85 23.52 1.55
CA ASN A 695 16.85 24.86 0.91
C ASN A 695 15.56 25.15 0.14
N SER A 696 14.56 24.24 0.19
CA SER A 696 13.31 24.42 -0.55
C SER A 696 12.41 25.49 0.10
N THR A 697 11.76 26.30 -0.74
CA THR A 697 10.80 27.32 -0.28
C THR A 697 9.66 26.72 0.57
N PRO A 698 9.07 25.55 0.21
CA PRO A 698 8.04 24.94 1.03
C PRO A 698 8.50 24.57 2.45
N ALA A 699 9.69 23.98 2.60
CA ALA A 699 10.23 23.64 3.91
C ALA A 699 10.48 24.91 4.76
N ARG A 700 11.06 25.96 4.18
CA ARG A 700 11.30 27.23 4.86
C ARG A 700 10.02 27.88 5.37
N ILE A 701 9.00 28.00 4.52
CA ILE A 701 7.69 28.58 4.90
C ILE A 701 7.05 27.78 6.04
N LEU A 702 7.09 26.45 5.96
CA LEU A 702 6.54 25.59 6.99
C LEU A 702 7.19 25.82 8.35
N TYR A 703 8.53 25.84 8.40
CA TYR A 703 9.25 26.04 9.66
C TYR A 703 9.12 27.46 10.21
N GLU A 704 9.08 28.47 9.36
CA GLU A 704 8.80 29.86 9.78
C GLU A 704 7.44 29.97 10.47
N LYS A 705 6.41 29.38 9.86
CA LYS A 705 5.07 29.30 10.45
C LYS A 705 5.06 28.51 11.76
N GLY A 706 5.75 27.37 11.78
CA GLY A 706 5.85 26.53 12.98
C GLY A 706 6.44 27.29 14.17
N VAL A 707 7.54 28.02 13.94
CA VAL A 707 8.18 28.84 14.98
C VAL A 707 7.28 30.03 15.41
N GLU A 708 6.54 30.64 14.48
CA GLU A 708 5.59 31.70 14.80
C GLU A 708 4.51 31.21 15.77
N ILE A 709 3.91 30.04 15.51
CA ILE A 709 2.88 29.44 16.37
C ILE A 709 3.51 28.97 17.70
N ALA A 710 4.68 28.28 17.66
CA ALA A 710 5.34 27.76 18.85
C ALA A 710 5.72 28.85 19.85
N ARG A 711 6.10 30.07 19.39
CA ARG A 711 6.42 31.22 20.27
C ARG A 711 5.21 31.73 21.06
N ARG A 712 3.99 31.45 20.64
CA ARG A 712 2.75 31.86 21.31
C ARG A 712 2.43 30.87 22.46
N GLN A 713 3.03 29.68 22.44
CA GLN A 713 2.80 28.67 23.48
C GLN A 713 3.49 29.07 24.81
N PRO A 714 3.03 28.59 25.97
CA PRO A 714 3.69 28.77 27.25
C PRO A 714 5.16 28.35 27.17
N LYS A 715 6.04 29.02 27.94
CA LYS A 715 7.47 28.73 27.92
C LYS A 715 7.81 27.28 28.28
N GLU A 716 7.05 26.70 29.18
CA GLU A 716 7.15 25.31 29.61
C GLU A 716 6.87 24.30 28.52
N ASP A 717 6.05 24.67 27.50
CA ASP A 717 5.70 23.82 26.36
C ASP A 717 6.63 24.02 25.15
N GLN A 718 7.39 25.09 25.11
CA GLN A 718 8.29 25.36 23.95
C GLN A 718 9.32 24.26 23.66
N PRO A 719 9.88 23.56 24.64
CA PRO A 719 10.77 22.42 24.41
C PRO A 719 10.17 21.32 23.54
N LYS A 720 8.87 21.07 23.70
CA LYS A 720 8.12 20.08 22.90
C LYS A 720 8.22 20.37 21.38
N TRP A 721 8.37 21.63 21.01
CA TRP A 721 8.42 22.09 19.62
C TRP A 721 9.83 22.33 19.10
N PHE A 722 10.84 21.85 19.80
CA PHE A 722 12.24 22.00 19.42
C PHE A 722 12.56 21.52 17.99
N PRO A 723 11.96 20.44 17.44
CA PRO A 723 12.17 20.05 16.05
C PRO A 723 11.82 21.15 15.04
N LEU A 724 10.84 22.01 15.34
CA LEU A 724 10.49 23.15 14.48
C LEU A 724 11.53 24.26 14.55
N TYR A 725 12.08 24.54 15.74
CA TYR A 725 13.19 25.49 15.90
C TYR A 725 14.46 25.00 15.18
N TRP A 726 14.74 23.70 15.27
CA TRP A 726 15.87 23.09 14.56
C TRP A 726 15.69 23.21 13.03
N GLY A 727 14.54 22.83 12.50
CA GLY A 727 14.26 22.95 11.07
C GLY A 727 14.27 24.40 10.57
N TRP A 728 13.78 25.34 11.37
CA TRP A 728 13.86 26.76 11.08
C TRP A 728 15.31 27.24 11.01
N TRP A 729 16.18 26.80 11.89
CA TRP A 729 17.61 27.07 11.82
C TRP A 729 18.22 26.49 10.55
N LEU A 730 17.95 25.22 10.25
CA LEU A 730 18.52 24.49 9.13
C LEU A 730 18.11 25.05 7.75
N THR A 731 16.92 25.66 7.66
CA THR A 731 16.39 26.25 6.42
C THR A 731 16.77 27.73 6.22
N GLY A 732 17.76 28.23 6.92
CA GLY A 732 18.33 29.55 6.67
C GLY A 732 18.98 29.61 5.30
N GLN A 733 18.84 30.76 4.60
CA GLN A 733 19.27 30.91 3.20
C GLN A 733 20.80 30.97 3.04
N ASN A 734 21.51 31.40 4.09
CA ASN A 734 22.97 31.48 4.13
C ASN A 734 23.48 31.32 5.56
N PHE A 735 24.77 31.13 5.74
CA PHE A 735 25.39 30.91 7.04
C PHE A 735 25.22 32.08 8.02
N MET A 736 25.12 33.32 7.53
CA MET A 736 24.89 34.51 8.38
C MET A 736 23.46 34.48 8.95
N GLU A 737 22.47 34.13 8.16
CA GLU A 737 21.09 33.96 8.63
C GLU A 737 20.99 32.78 9.60
N MET A 738 21.58 31.62 9.26
CA MET A 738 21.64 30.45 10.15
C MET A 738 22.31 30.79 11.49
N HIS A 739 23.38 31.60 11.47
CA HIS A 739 24.03 32.08 12.69
C HIS A 739 23.08 32.93 13.56
N SER A 740 22.37 33.87 12.94
CA SER A 740 21.36 34.68 13.64
C SER A 740 20.24 33.82 14.20
N ARG A 741 19.75 32.84 13.44
CA ARG A 741 18.70 31.93 13.87
C ARG A 741 19.16 31.01 15.03
N ALA A 742 20.39 30.45 14.96
CA ALA A 742 20.97 29.62 16.05
C ALA A 742 21.06 30.39 17.37
N ARG A 743 21.54 31.65 17.34
CA ARG A 743 21.60 32.50 18.55
C ARG A 743 20.21 32.83 19.11
N LYS A 744 19.21 33.02 18.23
CA LYS A 744 17.81 33.22 18.67
C LYS A 744 17.25 31.95 19.33
N VAL A 745 17.49 30.76 18.75
CA VAL A 745 17.08 29.48 19.32
C VAL A 745 17.72 29.27 20.70
N GLN A 746 19.04 29.54 20.82
CA GLN A 746 19.75 29.48 22.09
C GLN A 746 19.13 30.39 23.16
N ALA A 747 18.82 31.64 22.81
CA ALA A 747 18.21 32.61 23.72
C ALA A 747 16.79 32.23 24.15
N MET A 748 15.97 31.69 23.22
CA MET A 748 14.59 31.25 23.50
C MET A 748 14.53 30.05 24.44
N LEU A 749 15.48 29.11 24.31
CA LEU A 749 15.51 27.86 25.05
C LEU A 749 16.47 27.91 26.24
N SER A 750 17.03 29.09 26.58
CA SER A 750 17.88 29.26 27.74
C SER A 750 17.13 28.96 29.06
N GLY A 751 17.73 28.13 29.93
CA GLY A 751 17.15 27.76 31.23
C GLY A 751 16.23 26.53 31.19
N ILE A 752 16.12 25.84 30.05
CA ILE A 752 15.41 24.57 29.95
C ILE A 752 16.32 23.45 30.48
N ALA A 753 15.78 22.63 31.37
CA ALA A 753 16.55 21.52 31.98
C ALA A 753 16.40 20.21 31.18
N ASP A 754 16.55 20.25 29.84
CA ASP A 754 16.56 19.08 28.97
C ASP A 754 17.93 18.94 28.30
N ARG A 755 18.63 17.86 28.66
CA ARG A 755 20.03 17.61 28.20
C ARG A 755 20.11 17.40 26.69
N GLU A 756 19.11 16.73 26.07
CA GLU A 756 19.12 16.47 24.63
C GLU A 756 18.87 17.77 23.85
N ILE A 757 17.92 18.58 24.27
CA ILE A 757 17.66 19.88 23.65
C ILE A 757 18.89 20.78 23.79
N GLU A 758 19.52 20.84 24.97
CA GLU A 758 20.73 21.61 25.20
C GLU A 758 21.91 21.14 24.32
N LEU A 759 22.06 19.80 24.15
CA LEU A 759 23.02 19.22 23.21
C LEU A 759 22.76 19.72 21.79
N GLN A 760 21.49 19.63 21.33
CA GLN A 760 21.14 19.99 19.95
C GLN A 760 21.19 21.50 19.71
N VAL A 761 20.91 22.33 20.69
CA VAL A 761 21.19 23.78 20.64
C VAL A 761 22.69 24.02 20.46
N ASN A 762 23.55 23.39 21.24
CA ASN A 762 24.99 23.46 21.06
C ASN A 762 25.42 22.94 19.67
N HIS A 763 24.75 21.87 19.15
CA HIS A 763 24.98 21.35 17.81
C HIS A 763 24.73 22.42 16.73
N SER A 764 23.60 23.12 16.80
CA SER A 764 23.32 24.24 15.86
C SER A 764 24.36 25.37 15.97
N ILE A 765 24.83 25.67 17.18
CA ILE A 765 25.86 26.69 17.42
C ILE A 765 27.19 26.26 16.86
N TRP A 766 27.70 25.06 17.18
CA TRP A 766 29.06 24.69 16.76
C TRP A 766 29.15 24.54 15.24
N ALA A 767 28.08 23.99 14.59
CA ALA A 767 28.05 23.84 13.15
C ALA A 767 28.17 25.19 12.44
N ILE A 768 27.50 26.23 12.94
CA ILE A 768 27.51 27.53 12.30
C ILE A 768 28.75 28.37 12.67
N GLU A 769 29.21 28.34 13.92
CA GLU A 769 30.41 29.04 14.35
C GLU A 769 31.67 28.54 13.60
N PHE A 770 31.74 27.21 13.35
CA PHE A 770 32.78 26.63 12.52
C PHE A 770 32.74 27.20 11.08
N ASN A 771 31.55 27.20 10.45
CA ASN A 771 31.39 27.61 9.07
C ASN A 771 31.66 29.10 8.85
N VAL A 772 31.28 29.96 9.80
CA VAL A 772 31.60 31.41 9.74
C VAL A 772 33.02 31.73 10.16
N GLY A 773 33.81 30.74 10.60
CA GLY A 773 35.25 30.92 10.91
C GLY A 773 35.56 31.24 12.38
N ARG A 774 34.60 31.21 13.31
CA ARG A 774 34.81 31.50 14.74
C ARG A 774 35.22 30.22 15.50
N GLN A 775 36.47 29.76 15.25
CA GLN A 775 36.94 28.46 15.67
C GLN A 775 36.92 28.27 17.22
N GLY A 776 37.26 29.31 17.99
CA GLY A 776 37.22 29.23 19.44
C GLY A 776 35.81 29.01 20.03
N GLU A 777 34.80 29.69 19.49
CA GLU A 777 33.40 29.52 19.89
C GLU A 777 32.86 28.16 19.45
N ALA A 778 33.24 27.70 18.26
CA ALA A 778 32.89 26.36 17.78
C ALA A 778 33.42 25.28 18.73
N GLN A 779 34.73 25.31 19.09
CA GLN A 779 35.32 24.33 20.00
C GLN A 779 34.67 24.36 21.39
N LYS A 780 34.32 25.54 21.90
CA LYS A 780 33.63 25.70 23.19
C LYS A 780 32.23 25.05 23.14
N ALA A 781 31.44 25.32 22.11
CA ALA A 781 30.10 24.74 21.95
C ALA A 781 30.16 23.23 21.73
N ILE A 782 31.14 22.72 20.98
CA ILE A 782 31.32 21.27 20.75
C ILE A 782 31.61 20.58 22.08
N ARG A 783 32.60 21.10 22.91
CA ARG A 783 32.95 20.49 24.19
C ARG A 783 31.77 20.50 25.15
N ALA A 784 31.03 21.61 25.22
CA ALA A 784 29.83 21.72 26.04
C ALA A 784 28.74 20.72 25.61
N GLY A 785 28.45 20.62 24.35
CA GLY A 785 27.47 19.68 23.85
C GLY A 785 27.86 18.22 24.03
N LEU A 786 29.11 17.85 23.71
CA LEU A 786 29.60 16.47 23.89
C LEU A 786 29.57 16.02 25.36
N ALA A 787 29.69 16.93 26.33
CA ALA A 787 29.53 16.60 27.75
C ALA A 787 28.10 16.23 28.15
N LEU A 788 27.12 16.61 27.35
CA LEU A 788 25.70 16.29 27.55
C LEU A 788 25.27 15.00 26.84
N TYR A 789 26.12 14.45 25.97
CA TYR A 789 25.78 13.33 25.11
C TYR A 789 25.38 12.06 25.87
N ASP A 790 24.27 11.45 25.47
CA ASP A 790 23.76 10.18 25.99
C ASP A 790 23.46 9.21 24.83
N ASP A 791 23.99 7.98 24.89
CA ASP A 791 23.88 7.00 23.79
C ASP A 791 22.41 6.57 23.51
N GLU A 792 21.56 6.47 24.55
CA GLU A 792 20.17 6.05 24.40
C GLU A 792 19.29 7.18 23.86
N ALA A 793 19.44 8.39 24.34
CA ALA A 793 18.75 9.57 23.82
C ALA A 793 19.11 9.82 22.35
N ALA A 794 20.40 9.63 22.00
CA ALA A 794 20.86 9.81 20.62
C ALA A 794 20.24 8.84 19.61
N LYS A 795 19.88 7.61 20.02
CA LYS A 795 19.17 6.66 19.11
C LYS A 795 17.85 7.21 18.61
N ALA A 796 17.10 7.91 19.46
CA ALA A 796 15.82 8.50 19.11
C ALA A 796 15.98 9.80 18.29
N SER A 797 17.00 10.60 18.56
CA SER A 797 17.18 11.96 18.04
C SER A 797 17.97 12.04 16.73
N ARG A 798 18.89 11.09 16.45
CA ARG A 798 19.80 11.16 15.30
C ARG A 798 19.14 11.27 13.93
N ASN A 799 17.96 10.68 13.76
CA ASN A 799 17.18 10.76 12.53
C ASN A 799 16.31 12.03 12.44
N VAL A 800 16.11 12.71 13.57
CA VAL A 800 15.31 13.94 13.67
C VAL A 800 16.16 15.18 13.46
N PHE A 801 17.37 15.18 14.02
CA PHE A 801 18.23 16.36 14.05
C PHE A 801 19.46 16.17 13.13
N GLY A 802 19.39 16.69 11.90
CA GLY A 802 20.50 16.67 10.94
C GLY A 802 20.71 15.34 10.21
N GLY A 803 19.96 14.28 10.55
CA GLY A 803 20.07 12.98 9.90
C GLY A 803 21.37 12.22 10.17
N HIS A 804 22.18 12.67 11.15
CA HIS A 804 23.40 12.01 11.61
C HIS A 804 23.56 12.19 13.13
N ASP A 805 24.43 11.37 13.72
CA ASP A 805 24.66 11.41 15.16
C ASP A 805 25.45 12.68 15.56
N ALA A 806 24.94 13.43 16.55
CA ALA A 806 25.54 14.67 17.02
C ALA A 806 26.99 14.51 17.50
N LYS A 807 27.35 13.35 18.10
CA LYS A 807 28.72 13.10 18.54
C LYS A 807 29.66 12.83 17.38
N VAL A 808 29.19 12.18 16.32
CA VAL A 808 30.01 12.03 15.08
C VAL A 808 30.28 13.40 14.46
N CYS A 809 29.27 14.24 14.36
CA CYS A 809 29.42 15.61 13.86
C CYS A 809 30.36 16.43 14.75
N GLY A 810 30.13 16.45 16.06
CA GLY A 810 30.92 17.22 17.02
C GLY A 810 32.40 16.82 17.05
N LEU A 811 32.72 15.52 17.10
CA LEU A 811 34.09 15.02 17.05
C LEU A 811 34.78 15.34 15.73
N GLY A 812 34.04 15.24 14.62
CA GLY A 812 34.53 15.55 13.27
C GLY A 812 34.87 17.03 13.13
N GLN A 813 33.93 17.91 13.45
CA GLN A 813 34.20 19.36 13.38
C GLN A 813 35.24 19.82 14.38
N LEU A 814 35.30 19.18 15.57
CA LEU A 814 36.38 19.44 16.53
C LEU A 814 37.74 19.10 15.93
N ALA A 815 37.88 17.97 15.25
CA ALA A 815 39.11 17.58 14.60
C ALA A 815 39.54 18.58 13.54
N LEU A 816 38.62 19.07 12.71
CA LEU A 816 38.90 20.08 11.68
C LEU A 816 39.26 21.44 12.30
N SER A 817 38.53 21.89 13.31
CA SER A 817 38.77 23.16 14.02
C SER A 817 40.10 23.16 14.76
N LEU A 818 40.44 22.06 15.46
CA LEU A 818 41.74 21.90 16.16
C LEU A 818 42.91 21.97 15.15
N TRP A 819 42.77 21.39 13.98
CA TRP A 819 43.79 21.51 12.93
C TRP A 819 43.97 22.94 12.48
N LEU A 820 42.85 23.66 12.21
CA LEU A 820 42.90 25.08 11.81
C LEU A 820 43.61 25.95 12.85
N THR A 821 43.36 25.66 14.17
CA THR A 821 43.98 26.38 15.29
C THR A 821 45.39 25.90 15.66
N GLY A 822 45.96 24.94 14.89
CA GLY A 822 47.34 24.46 15.04
C GLY A 822 47.54 23.31 16.04
N GLN A 823 46.47 22.77 16.65
CA GLN A 823 46.52 21.72 17.65
C GLN A 823 46.42 20.32 16.94
N THR A 824 47.47 19.96 16.23
CA THR A 824 47.48 18.81 15.28
C THR A 824 47.35 17.45 15.95
N GLU A 825 47.91 17.25 17.17
CA GLU A 825 47.83 15.99 17.90
C GLU A 825 46.41 15.75 18.42
N GLU A 826 45.77 16.76 19.04
CA GLU A 826 44.40 16.69 19.52
C GLU A 826 43.42 16.51 18.36
N SER A 827 43.67 17.17 17.21
CA SER A 827 42.93 17.00 15.95
C SER A 827 42.95 15.55 15.50
N SER A 828 44.11 14.89 15.49
CA SER A 828 44.26 13.49 15.07
C SER A 828 43.54 12.55 16.01
N LYS A 829 43.59 12.83 17.34
CA LYS A 829 42.86 12.05 18.33
C LYS A 829 41.33 12.17 18.16
N ALA A 830 40.80 13.38 18.02
CA ALA A 830 39.39 13.61 17.83
C ALA A 830 38.84 12.90 16.57
N LEU A 831 39.63 12.91 15.45
CA LEU A 831 39.31 12.19 14.24
C LEU A 831 39.28 10.66 14.46
N ALA A 832 40.24 10.11 15.16
CA ALA A 832 40.29 8.70 15.49
C ALA A 832 39.12 8.28 16.40
N ASP A 833 38.80 9.10 17.40
CA ASP A 833 37.64 8.87 18.28
C ASP A 833 36.32 8.91 17.51
N MET A 834 36.15 9.80 16.51
CA MET A 834 34.99 9.85 15.61
C MET A 834 34.85 8.56 14.79
N VAL A 835 35.94 8.08 14.16
CA VAL A 835 35.93 6.88 13.33
C VAL A 835 35.59 5.65 14.17
N ALA A 836 36.22 5.48 15.33
CA ALA A 836 35.94 4.37 16.23
C ALA A 836 34.47 4.38 16.74
N PHE A 837 33.95 5.57 17.01
CA PHE A 837 32.58 5.72 17.47
C PHE A 837 31.56 5.39 16.39
N VAL A 838 31.72 5.90 15.16
CA VAL A 838 30.78 5.67 14.06
C VAL A 838 30.71 4.19 13.64
N ASP A 839 31.84 3.47 13.71
CA ASP A 839 31.88 2.04 13.42
C ASP A 839 31.10 1.22 14.47
N ARG A 840 31.07 1.68 15.71
CA ARG A 840 30.31 1.07 16.81
C ARG A 840 28.81 1.23 16.66
N ILE A 841 28.34 2.42 16.25
CA ILE A 841 26.91 2.71 16.16
C ILE A 841 26.25 2.19 14.88
N ALA A 842 27.04 1.80 13.86
CA ALA A 842 26.60 1.23 12.58
C ALA A 842 25.49 2.02 11.86
N HIS A 843 25.41 3.35 12.08
CA HIS A 843 24.40 4.23 11.49
C HIS A 843 24.88 4.77 10.14
N MET A 844 24.18 4.42 9.06
CA MET A 844 24.59 4.68 7.68
C MET A 844 24.81 6.19 7.38
N PRO A 845 23.90 7.12 7.72
CA PRO A 845 24.12 8.54 7.46
C PRO A 845 25.30 9.12 8.26
N SER A 846 25.49 8.68 9.52
CA SER A 846 26.67 9.07 10.32
C SER A 846 27.96 8.56 9.70
N LYS A 847 27.97 7.36 9.11
CA LYS A 847 29.14 6.83 8.38
C LYS A 847 29.47 7.64 7.15
N SER A 848 28.44 8.06 6.39
CA SER A 848 28.59 8.97 5.24
C SER A 848 29.27 10.28 5.67
N HIS A 849 28.77 10.91 6.74
CA HIS A 849 29.32 12.16 7.30
C HIS A 849 30.75 11.99 7.84
N SER A 850 31.04 10.86 8.49
CA SER A 850 32.40 10.53 8.95
C SER A 850 33.40 10.40 7.79
N LEU A 851 33.05 9.72 6.70
CA LEU A 851 33.89 9.56 5.52
C LEU A 851 34.21 10.89 4.86
N ASP A 852 33.22 11.78 4.76
CA ASP A 852 33.42 13.16 4.25
C ASP A 852 34.39 13.95 5.14
N THR A 853 34.20 13.93 6.47
CA THR A 853 35.09 14.56 7.42
C THR A 853 36.52 14.02 7.37
N GLU A 854 36.70 12.69 7.25
CA GLU A 854 38.02 12.07 7.03
C GLU A 854 38.68 12.60 5.77
N ALA A 855 37.93 12.75 4.65
CA ALA A 855 38.44 13.28 3.40
C ALA A 855 38.84 14.76 3.50
N VAL A 856 38.02 15.59 4.12
CA VAL A 856 38.35 17.00 4.38
C VAL A 856 39.58 17.14 5.26
N SER A 857 39.73 16.31 6.31
CA SER A 857 40.90 16.31 7.18
C SER A 857 42.19 15.93 6.42
N ALA A 858 42.13 14.92 5.55
CA ALA A 858 43.25 14.53 4.70
C ALA A 858 43.60 15.65 3.67
N PHE A 859 42.59 16.32 3.12
CA PHE A 859 42.77 17.49 2.25
C PHE A 859 43.45 18.63 2.99
N TYR A 860 43.06 18.97 4.21
CA TYR A 860 43.70 20.04 5.00
C TYR A 860 45.19 19.77 5.24
N ARG A 861 45.54 18.49 5.46
CA ARG A 861 46.91 18.03 5.74
C ARG A 861 47.74 17.82 4.48
N ASN A 862 47.18 18.01 3.27
CA ASN A 862 47.76 17.66 1.99
C ASN A 862 48.22 16.19 1.91
N ASP A 863 47.56 15.31 2.63
CA ASP A 863 47.81 13.86 2.59
C ASP A 863 47.06 13.24 1.42
N HIS A 864 47.64 13.37 0.23
CA HIS A 864 47.02 12.91 -1.01
C HIS A 864 46.90 11.38 -1.09
N ALA A 865 47.84 10.63 -0.51
CA ALA A 865 47.80 9.17 -0.49
C ALA A 865 46.62 8.67 0.36
N ARG A 866 46.44 9.23 1.54
CA ARG A 866 45.31 8.94 2.41
C ARG A 866 43.97 9.36 1.77
N LEU A 867 43.99 10.47 1.05
CA LEU A 867 42.80 10.97 0.35
C LEU A 867 42.34 10.04 -0.79
N ILE A 868 43.27 9.39 -1.51
CA ILE A 868 42.92 8.34 -2.50
C ILE A 868 42.24 7.15 -1.82
N GLU A 869 42.80 6.69 -0.69
CA GLU A 869 42.22 5.58 0.08
C GLU A 869 40.80 5.90 0.55
N ILE A 870 40.60 7.07 1.20
CA ILE A 870 39.32 7.49 1.73
C ILE A 870 38.31 7.66 0.59
N SER A 871 38.67 8.35 -0.49
CA SER A 871 37.78 8.56 -1.64
C SER A 871 37.37 7.24 -2.31
N GLY A 872 38.22 6.22 -2.30
CA GLY A 872 37.86 4.85 -2.68
C GLY A 872 36.77 4.27 -1.78
N ARG A 873 36.97 4.31 -0.45
CA ARG A 873 35.99 3.85 0.53
C ARG A 873 34.67 4.63 0.41
N MET A 874 34.73 5.96 0.20
CA MET A 874 33.54 6.79 -0.05
C MET A 874 32.77 6.32 -1.30
N GLY A 875 33.50 6.08 -2.40
CA GLY A 875 32.90 5.63 -3.66
C GLY A 875 32.21 4.27 -3.53
N ASP A 876 32.87 3.30 -2.87
CA ASP A 876 32.31 1.98 -2.62
C ASP A 876 31.08 2.05 -1.70
N PHE A 877 31.16 2.84 -0.64
CA PHE A 877 30.03 3.07 0.26
C PHE A 877 28.88 3.78 -0.45
N ALA A 878 29.17 4.82 -1.23
CA ALA A 878 28.18 5.56 -2.00
C ALA A 878 27.47 4.66 -3.03
N LYS A 879 28.24 3.79 -3.72
CA LYS A 879 27.69 2.84 -4.69
C LYS A 879 26.79 1.81 -4.01
N LYS A 880 27.23 1.28 -2.86
CA LYS A 880 26.47 0.28 -2.08
C LYS A 880 25.14 0.84 -1.60
N HIS A 881 25.13 2.09 -1.16
CA HIS A 881 23.96 2.75 -0.53
C HIS A 881 23.26 3.78 -1.43
N GLU A 882 23.68 3.92 -2.70
CA GLU A 882 23.12 4.85 -3.71
C GLU A 882 23.12 6.32 -3.29
N LEU A 883 24.17 6.75 -2.63
CA LEU A 883 24.34 8.10 -2.15
C LEU A 883 25.01 8.99 -3.22
N GLN A 884 24.22 9.57 -4.12
CA GLN A 884 24.75 10.35 -5.25
C GLN A 884 25.63 11.52 -4.80
N SER A 885 25.25 12.24 -3.74
CA SER A 885 26.05 13.34 -3.20
C SER A 885 27.41 12.87 -2.71
N LEU A 886 27.45 11.74 -1.96
CA LEU A 886 28.70 11.16 -1.49
C LEU A 886 29.56 10.64 -2.65
N SER A 887 28.93 10.11 -3.71
CA SER A 887 29.64 9.72 -4.94
C SER A 887 30.31 10.91 -5.62
N ALA A 888 29.61 12.05 -5.72
CA ALA A 888 30.17 13.29 -6.25
C ALA A 888 31.35 13.79 -5.42
N LEU A 889 31.23 13.79 -4.09
CA LEU A 889 32.34 14.13 -3.17
C LEU A 889 33.53 13.18 -3.31
N ALA A 890 33.28 11.87 -3.42
CA ALA A 890 34.35 10.90 -3.66
C ALA A 890 35.11 11.21 -4.96
N MET A 891 34.41 11.59 -6.03
CA MET A 891 35.03 11.98 -7.30
C MET A 891 35.83 13.28 -7.16
N LEU A 892 35.35 14.28 -6.44
CA LEU A 892 36.09 15.53 -6.19
C LEU A 892 37.42 15.26 -5.46
N PHE A 893 37.37 14.56 -4.33
CA PHE A 893 38.58 14.26 -3.55
C PHE A 893 39.53 13.32 -4.28
N ARG A 894 39.01 12.31 -4.98
CA ARG A 894 39.84 11.41 -5.80
C ARG A 894 40.51 12.18 -6.94
N GLY A 895 39.75 13.04 -7.64
CA GLY A 895 40.28 13.88 -8.72
C GLY A 895 41.39 14.81 -8.23
N TRP A 896 41.18 15.45 -7.08
CA TRP A 896 42.23 16.28 -6.44
C TRP A 896 43.49 15.47 -6.12
N ALA A 897 43.36 14.33 -5.44
CA ALA A 897 44.51 13.53 -5.07
C ALA A 897 45.25 12.93 -6.29
N THR A 898 44.51 12.43 -7.29
CA THR A 898 45.09 11.94 -8.56
C THR A 898 45.88 13.01 -9.29
N ALA A 899 45.38 14.24 -9.30
CA ALA A 899 46.05 15.39 -9.93
C ALA A 899 47.42 15.68 -9.29
N HIS A 900 47.57 15.46 -8.00
CA HIS A 900 48.81 15.76 -7.26
C HIS A 900 49.80 14.57 -7.21
N ILE A 901 49.35 13.32 -7.28
CA ILE A 901 50.22 12.15 -7.17
C ILE A 901 50.52 11.51 -8.53
N GLU A 902 49.51 11.38 -9.40
CA GLU A 902 49.59 10.56 -10.60
C GLU A 902 49.65 11.40 -11.87
N ASN A 903 48.52 12.11 -12.21
CA ASN A 903 48.41 12.83 -13.47
C ASN A 903 47.39 13.97 -13.34
N LEU A 904 47.85 15.21 -13.59
CA LEU A 904 47.04 16.44 -13.48
C LEU A 904 45.81 16.42 -14.39
N SER A 905 45.97 16.00 -15.65
CA SER A 905 44.87 16.03 -16.63
C SER A 905 43.79 15.04 -16.27
N ARG A 906 44.16 13.78 -15.90
CA ARG A 906 43.22 12.74 -15.46
C ARG A 906 42.52 13.12 -14.16
N GLY A 907 43.26 13.66 -13.17
CA GLY A 907 42.70 14.16 -11.93
C GLY A 907 41.70 15.29 -12.15
N HIS A 908 42.01 16.22 -13.03
CA HIS A 908 41.13 17.34 -13.37
C HIS A 908 39.83 16.87 -14.07
N GLU A 909 39.90 15.85 -14.95
CA GLU A 909 38.72 15.26 -15.59
C GLU A 909 37.76 14.65 -14.55
N ILE A 910 38.30 13.79 -13.66
CA ILE A 910 37.52 13.18 -12.57
C ILE A 910 36.88 14.24 -11.67
N PHE A 911 37.67 15.26 -11.30
CA PHE A 911 37.19 16.36 -10.44
C PHE A 911 36.05 17.13 -11.11
N ARG A 912 36.18 17.49 -12.40
CA ARG A 912 35.11 18.21 -13.11
C ARG A 912 33.82 17.42 -13.21
N ALA A 913 33.88 16.11 -13.43
CA ALA A 913 32.71 15.24 -13.45
C ALA A 913 32.02 15.23 -12.06
N GLY A 914 32.79 15.15 -10.98
CA GLY A 914 32.25 15.26 -9.61
C GLY A 914 31.60 16.61 -9.31
N LEU A 915 32.25 17.72 -9.74
CA LEU A 915 31.71 19.07 -9.53
C LEU A 915 30.43 19.31 -10.35
N ALA A 916 30.34 18.78 -11.56
CA ALA A 916 29.14 18.86 -12.39
C ALA A 916 27.97 18.11 -11.74
N LEU A 917 28.20 16.88 -11.27
CA LEU A 917 27.20 16.10 -10.57
C LEU A 917 26.73 16.78 -9.27
N LEU A 918 27.65 17.39 -8.50
CA LEU A 918 27.29 18.12 -7.28
C LEU A 918 26.37 19.32 -7.55
N ARG A 919 26.66 20.05 -8.63
CA ARG A 919 25.82 21.19 -9.09
C ARG A 919 24.45 20.72 -9.58
N GLU A 920 24.39 19.63 -10.31
CA GLU A 920 23.12 19.02 -10.75
C GLU A 920 22.23 18.60 -9.55
N LEU A 921 22.84 18.08 -8.49
CA LEU A 921 22.17 17.72 -7.25
C LEU A 921 21.77 18.94 -6.37
N GLY A 922 22.19 20.14 -6.72
CA GLY A 922 21.94 21.35 -5.93
C GLY A 922 22.64 21.38 -4.56
N THR A 923 23.64 20.51 -4.34
CA THR A 923 24.37 20.39 -3.08
C THR A 923 25.63 21.27 -3.15
N VAL A 924 25.53 22.51 -2.72
CA VAL A 924 26.59 23.53 -2.92
C VAL A 924 27.10 24.15 -1.62
N ALA A 925 26.85 23.55 -0.45
CA ALA A 925 27.22 24.14 0.84
C ALA A 925 28.72 24.53 0.94
N ASP A 926 29.64 23.66 0.50
CA ASP A 926 31.07 23.86 0.52
C ASP A 926 31.66 24.27 -0.85
N LEU A 927 30.83 24.83 -1.73
CA LEU A 927 31.26 25.26 -3.07
C LEU A 927 32.55 26.12 -3.10
N PRO A 928 32.77 27.07 -2.17
CA PRO A 928 34.01 27.87 -2.13
C PRO A 928 35.27 26.99 -2.04
N ILE A 929 35.26 25.91 -1.27
CA ILE A 929 36.41 24.99 -1.18
C ILE A 929 36.61 24.20 -2.48
N TYR A 930 35.56 23.74 -3.11
CA TYR A 930 35.68 23.03 -4.37
C TYR A 930 36.14 23.92 -5.50
N LEU A 931 35.71 25.18 -5.53
CA LEU A 931 36.25 26.20 -6.44
C LEU A 931 37.73 26.50 -6.14
N TYR A 932 38.15 26.55 -4.86
CA TYR A 932 39.58 26.68 -4.49
C TYR A 932 40.40 25.51 -5.07
N MET A 933 39.90 24.27 -4.92
CA MET A 933 40.55 23.09 -5.48
C MET A 933 40.68 23.19 -7.00
N HIS A 934 39.59 23.58 -7.68
CA HIS A 934 39.54 23.76 -9.13
C HIS A 934 40.52 24.84 -9.62
N ALA A 935 40.51 26.02 -8.98
CA ALA A 935 41.46 27.11 -9.30
C ALA A 935 42.91 26.68 -9.11
N THR A 936 43.19 25.88 -8.07
CA THR A 936 44.54 25.35 -7.81
C THR A 936 44.98 24.42 -8.94
N MET A 937 44.16 23.51 -9.39
CA MET A 937 44.47 22.57 -10.48
C MET A 937 44.65 23.27 -11.80
N LEU A 938 43.86 24.30 -12.10
CA LEU A 938 44.02 25.16 -13.29
C LEU A 938 45.32 25.96 -13.25
N GLY A 939 45.72 26.45 -12.07
CA GLY A 939 47.00 27.10 -11.87
C GLY A 939 48.19 26.19 -12.14
N GLN A 940 48.13 24.91 -11.67
CA GLN A 940 49.12 23.90 -11.99
C GLN A 940 49.17 23.56 -13.49
N ALA A 941 48.02 23.62 -14.17
CA ALA A 941 47.91 23.47 -15.63
C ALA A 941 48.34 24.74 -16.40
N ARG A 942 48.86 25.79 -15.72
CA ARG A 942 49.26 27.08 -16.23
C ARG A 942 48.15 27.89 -16.91
N LYS A 943 46.88 27.58 -16.61
CA LYS A 943 45.68 28.33 -17.06
C LYS A 943 45.36 29.44 -16.06
N TYR A 944 46.32 30.36 -15.86
CA TYR A 944 46.30 31.29 -14.75
C TYR A 944 45.10 32.26 -14.80
N GLN A 945 44.72 32.78 -15.98
CA GLN A 945 43.62 33.71 -16.09
C GLN A 945 42.28 33.08 -15.62
N THR A 946 41.96 31.88 -16.12
CA THR A 946 40.78 31.12 -15.72
C THR A 946 40.83 30.71 -14.21
N ALA A 947 42.05 30.40 -13.72
CA ALA A 947 42.24 30.06 -12.30
C ALA A 947 41.95 31.27 -11.38
N ILE A 948 42.34 32.48 -11.80
CA ILE A 948 42.07 33.72 -11.07
C ILE A 948 40.58 34.05 -11.08
N GLU A 949 39.91 33.87 -12.22
CA GLU A 949 38.45 34.06 -12.34
C GLU A 949 37.70 33.15 -11.37
N ILE A 950 38.03 31.84 -11.33
CA ILE A 950 37.41 30.86 -10.42
C ILE A 950 37.76 31.15 -8.96
N ALA A 951 38.99 31.57 -8.66
CA ALA A 951 39.35 31.96 -7.29
C ALA A 951 38.58 33.21 -6.83
N THR A 952 38.29 34.14 -7.76
CA THR A 952 37.48 35.32 -7.50
C THR A 952 36.00 34.97 -7.32
N GLU A 953 35.46 34.03 -8.12
CA GLU A 953 34.15 33.42 -7.92
C GLU A 953 34.04 32.78 -6.53
N ALA A 954 35.04 31.98 -6.12
CA ALA A 954 35.07 31.34 -4.82
C ALA A 954 35.02 32.32 -3.63
N ILE A 955 35.76 33.43 -3.73
CA ILE A 955 35.73 34.52 -2.74
C ILE A 955 34.36 35.20 -2.71
N GLY A 956 33.80 35.47 -3.88
CA GLY A 956 32.46 36.06 -4.02
C GLY A 956 31.39 35.20 -3.36
N GLU A 957 31.39 33.89 -3.66
CA GLU A 957 30.50 32.90 -3.07
C GLU A 957 30.65 32.78 -1.54
N ALA A 958 31.90 32.73 -1.06
CA ALA A 958 32.16 32.67 0.38
C ALA A 958 31.61 33.91 1.12
N ASN A 959 31.78 35.09 0.57
CA ASN A 959 31.25 36.35 1.14
C ASN A 959 29.71 36.42 1.06
N ALA A 960 29.11 36.01 -0.05
CA ALA A 960 27.66 36.02 -0.24
C ALA A 960 26.94 35.04 0.71
N THR A 961 27.53 33.88 0.93
CA THR A 961 26.96 32.82 1.79
C THR A 961 27.38 32.96 3.26
N GLY A 962 28.44 33.75 3.58
CA GLY A 962 29.04 33.82 4.91
C GLY A 962 29.93 32.63 5.25
N HIS A 963 30.40 31.87 4.25
CA HIS A 963 31.28 30.71 4.42
C HIS A 963 32.73 31.15 4.71
N GLY A 964 33.02 31.37 5.97
CA GLY A 964 34.21 32.13 6.36
C GLY A 964 35.50 31.30 6.59
N TYR A 965 35.37 30.03 7.07
CA TYR A 965 36.53 29.33 7.65
C TYR A 965 37.68 29.03 6.69
N TRP A 966 37.44 29.04 5.35
CA TRP A 966 38.50 28.86 4.35
C TRP A 966 38.83 30.14 3.56
N LEU A 967 38.20 31.27 3.93
CA LEU A 967 38.31 32.54 3.18
C LEU A 967 39.75 33.10 3.12
N ALA A 968 40.52 32.93 4.22
CA ALA A 968 41.94 33.31 4.26
C ALA A 968 42.75 32.55 3.19
N GLU A 969 42.49 31.26 3.02
CA GLU A 969 43.19 30.41 2.06
C GLU A 969 42.76 30.72 0.61
N LEU A 970 41.51 31.14 0.39
CA LEU A 970 41.03 31.62 -0.91
C LEU A 970 41.79 32.88 -1.38
N HIS A 971 41.93 33.89 -0.49
CA HIS A 971 42.71 35.10 -0.77
C HIS A 971 44.17 34.75 -0.97
N ARG A 972 44.79 33.95 -0.10
CA ARG A 972 46.14 33.48 -0.30
C ARG A 972 46.36 32.82 -1.67
N ARG A 973 45.45 31.95 -2.05
CA ARG A 973 45.53 31.24 -3.33
C ARG A 973 45.44 32.18 -4.51
N ARG A 974 44.51 33.17 -4.48
CA ARG A 974 44.36 34.15 -5.55
C ARG A 974 45.63 35.00 -5.71
N ALA A 975 46.26 35.43 -4.60
CA ALA A 975 47.54 36.13 -4.64
C ALA A 975 48.64 35.31 -5.35
N LEU A 976 48.77 34.01 -5.02
CA LEU A 976 49.76 33.14 -5.67
C LEU A 976 49.46 32.92 -7.15
N LEU A 977 48.20 32.87 -7.56
CA LEU A 977 47.83 32.78 -8.97
C LEU A 977 48.12 34.04 -9.74
N LEU A 978 47.90 35.22 -9.15
CA LEU A 978 48.26 36.52 -9.71
C LEU A 978 49.77 36.61 -9.90
N SER A 979 50.59 36.21 -8.93
CA SER A 979 52.05 36.15 -9.04
C SER A 979 52.50 35.22 -10.17
N CYS A 980 51.91 34.00 -10.27
CA CYS A 980 52.20 33.07 -11.37
C CYS A 980 51.82 33.65 -12.75
N ALA A 981 50.81 34.50 -12.83
CA ALA A 981 50.40 35.21 -14.04
C ALA A 981 51.28 36.42 -14.34
N LYS A 982 52.32 36.70 -13.52
CA LYS A 982 53.23 37.84 -13.62
C LYS A 982 52.54 39.20 -13.51
N VAL A 983 51.49 39.26 -12.67
CA VAL A 983 50.83 40.52 -12.31
C VAL A 983 51.74 41.30 -11.35
N GLU A 984 51.76 42.62 -11.42
CA GLU A 984 52.64 43.48 -10.61
C GLU A 984 52.37 43.30 -9.09
N GLU A 985 53.46 43.41 -8.27
CA GLU A 985 53.43 43.25 -6.83
C GLU A 985 52.32 44.01 -6.08
N PRO A 986 52.03 45.31 -6.43
CA PRO A 986 50.98 46.06 -5.75
C PRO A 986 49.58 45.39 -5.80
N ALA A 987 49.32 44.56 -6.77
CA ALA A 987 48.04 43.86 -6.92
C ALA A 987 47.92 42.61 -6.03
N LEU A 988 49.06 42.04 -5.53
CA LEU A 988 49.07 40.86 -4.67
C LEU A 988 48.91 41.22 -3.19
N LEU A 989 49.37 42.42 -2.79
CA LEU A 989 49.38 42.85 -1.37
C LEU A 989 48.00 42.88 -0.71
N PRO A 990 46.93 43.38 -1.34
CA PRO A 990 45.60 43.36 -0.74
C PRO A 990 45.13 41.98 -0.35
N ASP A 991 45.33 40.97 -1.20
CA ASP A 991 44.92 39.62 -0.94
C ASP A 991 45.73 38.92 0.17
N LEU A 992 47.08 39.15 0.19
CA LEU A 992 47.91 38.58 1.25
C LEU A 992 47.60 39.21 2.60
N ARG A 993 47.43 40.55 2.67
CA ARG A 993 46.97 41.25 3.87
C ARG A 993 45.64 40.71 4.37
N THR A 994 44.65 40.62 3.46
CA THR A 994 43.34 40.07 3.81
C THR A 994 43.44 38.65 4.32
N ALA A 995 44.23 37.78 3.70
CA ALA A 995 44.44 36.41 4.14
C ALA A 995 45.05 36.35 5.53
N ILE A 996 46.02 37.20 5.85
CA ILE A 996 46.68 37.25 7.17
C ILE A 996 45.68 37.77 8.23
N VAL A 997 44.99 38.88 7.96
CA VAL A 997 44.01 39.48 8.87
C VAL A 997 42.91 38.50 9.21
N ILE A 998 42.28 37.88 8.20
CA ILE A 998 41.21 36.88 8.40
C ILE A 998 41.73 35.70 9.24
N ALA A 999 42.88 35.15 8.92
CA ALA A 999 43.45 34.04 9.65
C ALA A 999 43.73 34.38 11.14
N GLN A 1000 44.19 35.64 11.41
CA GLN A 1000 44.40 36.13 12.79
C GLN A 1000 43.08 36.29 13.56
N GLU A 1001 42.10 36.94 12.94
CA GLU A 1001 40.75 37.11 13.52
C GLU A 1001 40.06 35.79 13.84
N GLN A 1002 40.23 34.77 13.01
CA GLN A 1002 39.71 33.45 13.17
C GLN A 1002 40.48 32.56 14.14
N GLY A 1003 41.68 33.00 14.55
CA GLY A 1003 42.63 32.15 15.31
C GLY A 1003 43.09 30.92 14.48
N ALA A 1004 43.04 31.01 13.14
CA ALA A 1004 43.38 29.93 12.22
C ALA A 1004 44.90 29.88 11.96
N VAL A 1005 45.64 29.44 13.01
CA VAL A 1005 47.11 29.43 13.03
C VAL A 1005 47.73 28.69 11.85
N ALA A 1006 47.12 27.58 11.43
CA ALA A 1006 47.59 26.81 10.25
C ALA A 1006 47.51 27.64 8.96
N LEU A 1007 46.44 28.42 8.75
CA LEU A 1007 46.27 29.28 7.56
C LEU A 1007 47.10 30.55 7.68
N LEU A 1008 47.27 31.07 8.88
CA LEU A 1008 48.18 32.21 9.15
C LEU A 1008 49.61 31.86 8.72
N HIS A 1009 50.15 30.74 9.20
CA HIS A 1009 51.46 30.25 8.83
C HIS A 1009 51.62 30.00 7.34
N ARG A 1010 50.56 29.47 6.66
CA ARG A 1010 50.57 29.35 5.18
C ARG A 1010 50.69 30.69 4.51
N SER A 1011 49.92 31.70 4.95
CA SER A 1011 49.90 33.04 4.35
C SER A 1011 51.21 33.76 4.57
N GLN A 1012 51.81 33.71 5.77
CA GLN A 1012 53.10 34.28 6.08
C GLN A 1012 54.27 33.63 5.32
N ARG A 1013 54.22 32.29 5.14
CA ARG A 1013 55.18 31.58 4.29
C ARG A 1013 55.07 32.04 2.82
N SER A 1014 53.88 32.15 2.28
CA SER A 1014 53.68 32.61 0.93
C SER A 1014 54.15 34.07 0.72
N ALA A 1015 53.91 34.93 1.71
CA ALA A 1015 54.42 36.29 1.70
C ALA A 1015 55.96 36.34 1.68
N LYS A 1016 56.63 35.48 2.47
CA LYS A 1016 58.09 35.35 2.49
C LYS A 1016 58.64 34.83 1.18
N GLU A 1017 57.99 33.79 0.59
CA GLU A 1017 58.36 33.18 -0.69
C GLU A 1017 58.22 34.19 -1.85
N LEU A 1018 57.30 35.12 -1.78
CA LEU A 1018 57.11 36.22 -2.73
C LEU A 1018 57.95 37.47 -2.47
N GLY A 1019 58.77 37.50 -1.39
CA GLY A 1019 59.56 38.67 -1.04
C GLY A 1019 58.80 39.83 -0.41
N LEU A 1020 57.51 39.63 -0.04
CA LEU A 1020 56.60 40.70 0.41
C LEU A 1020 56.42 40.74 1.93
N ALA A 1021 57.25 39.97 2.71
CA ALA A 1021 57.09 39.85 4.17
C ALA A 1021 57.32 41.15 4.92
N GLY A 1022 58.06 42.09 4.37
CA GLY A 1022 58.32 43.42 4.96
C GLY A 1022 57.22 44.45 4.77
N GLU A 1023 56.26 44.19 3.86
CA GLU A 1023 55.16 45.09 3.53
C GLU A 1023 53.82 44.68 4.13
N LEU A 1024 53.76 43.52 4.77
CA LEU A 1024 52.59 42.89 5.37
C LEU A 1024 52.69 42.85 6.90
#